data_fbe554b2dd5e7c82c60e240a8d6942dc
#
_entry.id   fbe554b2dd5e7c82c60e240a8d6942dc
#
_cell.length_a   1.000
_cell.length_b   1.000
_cell.length_c   1.000
_cell.angle_alpha   90.00
_cell.angle_beta   90.00
_cell.angle_gamma   90.00
#
_symmetry.space_group_name_H-M   'P 1'
#
loop_
_entity.id
_entity.type
_entity.pdbx_description
1 polymer ?
#
loop_
_entity_poly.entity_id
_entity_poly.type
_entity_poly.pdbx_seq_one_letter_code
_entity_poly.pdbx_strand_id
1 'polypeptide(L)'
;MLLSVMASSTEQSLLELTDKDTREKLSHWDRCGDPMAPLTEKQTDSVLEIRAAAEVTLLPAELPIEDICSLTSRSLRSAFTATLPESTEEVLLQGFQMLELENERIQTAQQSELVDLAESIQQKLSYLNELENINTKLNSPTLSVNSEGFIPMLSKLDECIEYVSSHPHFKDYPVYLTKFKQCLSRAMLLIKSHTVSSLQNLTAQLTKRDPLGAPNADNAFTLYYVKFRAAAPKVRRLIEQVEQRSNTIPEYQQLLDEIHQCYLEQREVLLSPSINSTFTDLTSQNNKDHCALVRSGCAFMVHVCQDEHQLYNEFFSKPSSKLDELLEKLCVSLYDVLRPLIIHVVHLETLSELCGILKNEMLEDHVQNNEVQLAAFDAVVKQMLEDVQERLVYRTHIYIQTDILGYKPAPGDLAYPDKLEMMEKIAQSLKEEQMKLTSSSSFSDVQLEESDNKKLISSEPRAHSTVSPADLHGMWYPTVRRTLVCLSKLYRCIDRAVFQGLSQEALSACIQSLLKASDIIQKNKNQIDGQLFLIKHLLIMREQIAPFHADFAIKEISLDLKKTRDAAFKILNPKAVPNFFRLNSHNAILEFLLQGTPEIKEHYIDSKKDVDRHLKSSCEQFIQQQTHMFVGNLEEFLTKVAALKTMAVEGGPTYNFSQQPWAQTAKINDIVMATYRVLKTKLPITLQSLSLYLANKDTEFILFKPVRNNVQQVFQRLHALLQEEYSGEDLQIIACPSMEQINLLLSVK
;
A
#
# COMPACT_ATOMS: atom_id res chain seq x y z
N MET A 1 -20.68 1.50 -9.88
CA MET A 1 -20.40 1.43 -11.34
C MET A 1 -19.42 0.31 -11.72
N LEU A 2 -18.34 0.06 -11.00
CA LEU A 2 -17.38 -1.05 -11.28
C LEU A 2 -17.93 -2.46 -10.98
N LEU A 3 -18.79 -2.63 -10.00
CA LEU A 3 -19.45 -3.91 -9.70
C LEU A 3 -20.53 -4.28 -10.74
N SER A 4 -21.15 -3.32 -11.41
CA SER A 4 -22.11 -3.55 -12.50
C SER A 4 -21.42 -3.98 -13.81
N VAL A 5 -20.16 -3.56 -14.02
CA VAL A 5 -19.36 -3.94 -15.18
C VAL A 5 -18.75 -5.33 -15.03
N MET A 6 -18.43 -5.74 -13.79
CA MET A 6 -17.92 -7.11 -13.55
C MET A 6 -19.02 -8.18 -13.59
N ALA A 7 -20.25 -7.86 -13.18
CA ALA A 7 -21.38 -8.79 -13.32
C ALA A 7 -21.73 -9.03 -14.81
N SER A 8 -21.67 -8.00 -15.65
CA SER A 8 -21.95 -8.13 -17.09
C SER A 8 -20.87 -8.93 -17.84
N SER A 9 -19.62 -8.93 -17.38
CA SER A 9 -18.54 -9.68 -18.05
C SER A 9 -18.54 -11.17 -17.72
N THR A 10 -19.05 -11.56 -16.52
CA THR A 10 -19.18 -12.96 -16.10
C THR A 10 -20.42 -13.61 -16.73
N GLU A 11 -21.50 -12.86 -16.93
CA GLU A 11 -22.66 -13.35 -17.68
C GLU A 11 -22.35 -13.56 -19.17
N GLN A 12 -21.55 -12.68 -19.77
CA GLN A 12 -21.14 -12.85 -21.17
C GLN A 12 -20.23 -14.07 -21.36
N SER A 13 -19.35 -14.38 -20.43
CA SER A 13 -18.46 -15.55 -20.54
C SER A 13 -19.17 -16.88 -20.29
N LEU A 14 -20.26 -16.93 -19.50
CA LEU A 14 -21.11 -18.11 -19.29
C LEU A 14 -22.04 -18.38 -20.48
N LEU A 15 -22.46 -17.33 -21.18
CA LEU A 15 -23.28 -17.43 -22.38
C LEU A 15 -22.48 -17.94 -23.60
N GLU A 16 -21.18 -17.75 -23.64
CA GLU A 16 -20.33 -18.27 -24.72
C GLU A 16 -20.05 -19.77 -24.64
N LEU A 17 -20.23 -20.37 -23.47
CA LEU A 17 -20.03 -21.81 -23.21
C LEU A 17 -21.29 -22.66 -23.43
N THR A 18 -22.46 -22.05 -23.69
CA THR A 18 -23.71 -22.75 -23.90
C THR A 18 -23.98 -23.00 -25.39
N ASP A 19 -24.42 -24.21 -25.69
CA ASP A 19 -24.83 -24.62 -27.02
C ASP A 19 -25.93 -23.69 -27.58
N LYS A 20 -25.93 -23.47 -28.90
CA LYS A 20 -26.83 -22.52 -29.56
C LYS A 20 -28.30 -22.79 -29.29
N ASP A 21 -28.67 -24.08 -29.15
CA ASP A 21 -30.03 -24.52 -28.85
C ASP A 21 -30.45 -24.17 -27.41
N THR A 22 -29.52 -24.27 -26.47
CA THR A 22 -29.73 -23.89 -25.07
C THR A 22 -29.84 -22.37 -24.92
N ARG A 23 -29.10 -21.61 -25.72
CA ARG A 23 -29.15 -20.13 -25.74
C ARG A 23 -30.46 -19.62 -26.31
N GLU A 24 -31.02 -20.27 -27.33
CA GLU A 24 -32.36 -19.94 -27.85
C GLU A 24 -33.47 -20.25 -26.84
N LYS A 25 -33.36 -21.37 -26.11
CA LYS A 25 -34.32 -21.74 -25.07
C LYS A 25 -34.26 -20.80 -23.87
N LEU A 26 -33.07 -20.37 -23.42
CA LEU A 26 -32.91 -19.38 -22.36
C LEU A 26 -33.42 -17.99 -22.78
N SER A 27 -33.17 -17.56 -24.02
CA SER A 27 -33.69 -16.30 -24.52
C SER A 27 -35.22 -16.30 -24.72
N HIS A 28 -35.80 -17.45 -24.95
CA HIS A 28 -37.26 -17.61 -24.97
C HIS A 28 -37.85 -17.54 -23.56
N TRP A 29 -37.14 -18.09 -22.56
CA TRP A 29 -37.54 -18.02 -21.15
C TRP A 29 -37.48 -16.58 -20.61
N ASP A 30 -36.42 -15.84 -20.93
CA ASP A 30 -36.31 -14.43 -20.54
C ASP A 30 -37.38 -13.52 -21.15
N ARG A 31 -37.97 -13.93 -22.31
CA ARG A 31 -39.08 -13.20 -22.94
C ARG A 31 -40.45 -13.54 -22.34
N CYS A 32 -40.58 -14.68 -21.69
CA CYS A 32 -41.76 -15.07 -20.98
C CYS A 32 -41.64 -14.60 -19.54
N GLY A 33 -41.81 -13.30 -19.29
CA GLY A 33 -41.71 -12.67 -17.97
C GLY A 33 -42.76 -13.06 -16.94
N ASP A 34 -43.37 -14.22 -17.09
CA ASP A 34 -44.38 -14.79 -16.16
C ASP A 34 -43.80 -16.06 -15.53
N PRO A 35 -43.42 -16.06 -14.22
CA PRO A 35 -42.96 -17.25 -13.53
C PRO A 35 -44.05 -18.33 -13.41
N MET A 36 -45.33 -18.04 -13.81
CA MET A 36 -46.44 -18.93 -13.88
C MET A 36 -46.78 -19.35 -15.31
N ALA A 37 -45.86 -19.22 -16.26
CA ALA A 37 -46.06 -19.68 -17.65
C ALA A 37 -46.46 -21.17 -17.66
N PRO A 38 -47.44 -21.57 -18.48
CA PRO A 38 -47.90 -22.96 -18.49
C PRO A 38 -46.76 -23.87 -18.85
N LEU A 39 -46.70 -24.98 -18.09
CA LEU A 39 -45.71 -26.04 -18.29
C LEU A 39 -45.73 -26.53 -19.75
N THR A 40 -44.58 -26.81 -20.30
CA THR A 40 -44.49 -27.47 -21.62
C THR A 40 -45.10 -28.87 -21.56
N GLU A 41 -45.59 -29.39 -22.70
CA GLU A 41 -46.17 -30.76 -22.74
C GLU A 41 -45.31 -31.80 -22.06
N LYS A 42 -43.97 -31.79 -22.27
CA LYS A 42 -43.03 -32.72 -21.60
C LYS A 42 -42.94 -32.50 -20.08
N GLN A 43 -43.06 -31.28 -19.62
CA GLN A 43 -43.06 -30.99 -18.17
C GLN A 43 -44.38 -31.41 -17.55
N THR A 44 -45.50 -31.24 -18.26
CA THR A 44 -46.81 -31.69 -17.83
C THR A 44 -46.84 -33.22 -17.76
N ASP A 45 -46.30 -33.92 -18.75
CA ASP A 45 -46.20 -35.39 -18.75
C ASP A 45 -45.31 -35.88 -17.58
N SER A 46 -44.18 -35.22 -17.35
CA SER A 46 -43.32 -35.58 -16.19
C SER A 46 -43.99 -35.31 -14.85
N VAL A 47 -44.74 -34.25 -14.69
CA VAL A 47 -45.52 -33.96 -13.48
C VAL A 47 -46.64 -35.00 -13.29
N LEU A 48 -47.31 -35.42 -14.39
CA LEU A 48 -48.33 -36.45 -14.35
C LEU A 48 -47.74 -37.83 -14.02
N GLU A 49 -46.55 -38.16 -14.56
CA GLU A 49 -45.82 -39.39 -14.20
C GLU A 49 -45.42 -39.44 -12.72
N ILE A 50 -44.86 -38.29 -12.20
CA ILE A 50 -44.50 -38.15 -10.79
C ILE A 50 -45.74 -38.25 -9.90
N ARG A 51 -46.86 -37.65 -10.31
CA ARG A 51 -48.12 -37.70 -9.58
C ARG A 51 -48.70 -39.13 -9.58
N ALA A 52 -48.70 -39.81 -10.70
CA ALA A 52 -49.14 -41.21 -10.80
C ALA A 52 -48.28 -42.17 -9.94
N ALA A 53 -46.95 -41.96 -9.95
CA ALA A 53 -46.03 -42.68 -9.11
C ALA A 53 -46.24 -42.42 -7.59
N ALA A 54 -46.53 -41.15 -7.24
CA ALA A 54 -46.82 -40.76 -5.85
C ALA A 54 -48.17 -41.33 -5.38
N GLU A 55 -49.17 -41.33 -6.24
CA GLU A 55 -50.50 -41.95 -5.93
C GLU A 55 -50.42 -43.44 -5.72
N VAL A 56 -49.49 -44.14 -6.42
CA VAL A 56 -49.30 -45.59 -6.25
C VAL A 56 -48.44 -45.94 -5.01
N THR A 57 -47.51 -45.06 -4.61
CA THR A 57 -46.50 -45.38 -3.58
C THR A 57 -46.74 -44.73 -2.23
N LEU A 58 -47.46 -43.60 -2.15
CA LEU A 58 -47.55 -42.78 -0.94
C LEU A 58 -48.93 -42.68 -0.31
N LEU A 59 -49.99 -42.95 -1.06
CA LEU A 59 -51.33 -43.04 -0.50
C LEU A 59 -51.71 -44.51 -0.41
N PRO A 60 -52.00 -45.04 0.81
CA PRO A 60 -52.86 -46.22 0.87
C PRO A 60 -54.15 -45.80 0.16
N ALA A 61 -54.52 -46.54 -0.85
CA ALA A 61 -55.81 -46.35 -1.53
C ALA A 61 -56.83 -46.07 -0.45
N GLU A 62 -57.52 -44.90 -0.53
CA GLU A 62 -58.73 -44.70 0.30
C GLU A 62 -59.60 -45.89 -0.01
N LEU A 63 -59.63 -46.83 0.94
CA LEU A 63 -60.54 -47.95 0.82
C LEU A 63 -61.92 -47.34 0.79
N PRO A 64 -62.71 -47.57 -0.23
CA PRO A 64 -64.09 -47.04 -0.28
C PRO A 64 -64.76 -47.47 1.03
N ILE A 65 -65.56 -46.61 1.64
CA ILE A 65 -66.28 -46.89 2.88
C ILE A 65 -67.07 -48.22 2.78
N GLU A 66 -67.48 -48.61 1.59
CA GLU A 66 -68.07 -49.88 1.26
C GLU A 66 -67.13 -51.08 1.51
N ASP A 67 -65.82 -50.97 1.33
CA ASP A 67 -64.87 -52.08 1.62
C ASP A 67 -64.52 -52.17 3.09
N ILE A 68 -64.54 -51.12 3.86
CA ILE A 68 -64.41 -51.16 5.32
C ILE A 68 -65.64 -51.80 5.95
N CYS A 69 -66.83 -51.48 5.45
CA CYS A 69 -68.06 -52.15 5.87
C CYS A 69 -68.08 -53.61 5.46
N SER A 70 -67.51 -53.95 4.32
CA SER A 70 -67.41 -55.35 3.89
C SER A 70 -66.38 -56.17 4.68
N LEU A 71 -65.25 -55.54 5.10
CA LEU A 71 -64.26 -56.18 5.98
C LEU A 71 -64.79 -56.38 7.39
N THR A 72 -65.49 -55.43 7.96
CA THR A 72 -66.16 -55.59 9.24
C THR A 72 -67.32 -56.63 9.21
N SER A 73 -68.08 -56.66 8.13
CA SER A 73 -69.10 -57.66 7.96
C SER A 73 -68.51 -59.05 7.71
N ARG A 74 -67.37 -59.18 7.04
CA ARG A 74 -66.66 -60.47 6.91
C ARG A 74 -66.06 -60.96 8.22
N SER A 75 -65.43 -60.04 8.99
CA SER A 75 -64.87 -60.35 10.31
C SER A 75 -65.98 -60.76 11.29
N LEU A 76 -67.10 -60.08 11.27
CA LEU A 76 -68.27 -60.43 12.02
C LEU A 76 -68.86 -61.80 11.58
N ARG A 77 -69.01 -62.08 10.26
CA ARG A 77 -69.43 -63.40 9.79
C ARG A 77 -68.47 -64.50 10.19
N SER A 78 -67.14 -64.30 10.13
CA SER A 78 -66.18 -65.32 10.56
C SER A 78 -66.20 -65.56 12.06
N ALA A 79 -66.43 -64.52 12.86
CA ALA A 79 -66.61 -64.63 14.29
C ALA A 79 -67.96 -65.41 14.62
N PHE A 80 -69.03 -65.13 13.88
CA PHE A 80 -70.31 -65.85 14.01
C PHE A 80 -70.23 -67.29 13.57
N THR A 81 -69.37 -67.68 12.66
CA THR A 81 -69.21 -69.03 12.18
C THR A 81 -68.21 -69.84 13.00
N ALA A 82 -67.33 -69.22 13.74
CA ALA A 82 -66.30 -69.90 14.56
C ALA A 82 -66.76 -70.28 15.96
N THR A 83 -67.84 -69.71 16.47
CA THR A 83 -68.45 -70.05 17.76
C THR A 83 -69.96 -70.27 17.61
N LEU A 84 -70.39 -71.48 17.30
CA LEU A 84 -71.79 -71.90 17.46
C LEU A 84 -71.94 -72.38 18.89
N PRO A 85 -72.57 -71.61 19.81
CA PRO A 85 -73.04 -72.17 21.07
C PRO A 85 -74.28 -72.93 20.78
N GLU A 86 -74.54 -74.01 21.56
CA GLU A 86 -75.68 -74.93 21.43
C GLU A 86 -77.04 -74.21 21.60
N SER A 87 -77.10 -72.93 21.99
CA SER A 87 -78.33 -72.16 22.06
C SER A 87 -78.28 -70.93 21.18
N THR A 88 -79.26 -70.81 20.27
CA THR A 88 -79.46 -69.65 19.38
C THR A 88 -79.67 -68.29 20.12
N GLU A 89 -80.14 -68.35 21.36
CA GLU A 89 -80.38 -67.17 22.18
C GLU A 89 -79.05 -66.47 22.67
N GLU A 90 -78.09 -67.29 23.03
CA GLU A 90 -76.77 -66.82 23.53
C GLU A 90 -75.91 -66.16 22.41
N VAL A 91 -76.03 -66.66 21.18
CA VAL A 91 -75.40 -66.10 19.97
C VAL A 91 -76.00 -64.75 19.62
N LEU A 92 -77.31 -64.60 19.70
CA LEU A 92 -78.03 -63.38 19.47
C LEU A 92 -77.68 -62.33 20.53
N LEU A 93 -77.57 -62.69 21.82
CA LEU A 93 -77.19 -61.85 22.91
C LEU A 93 -75.76 -61.37 22.78
N GLN A 94 -74.79 -62.19 22.43
CA GLN A 94 -73.39 -61.86 22.15
C GLN A 94 -73.30 -60.95 20.91
N GLY A 95 -74.08 -61.26 19.86
CA GLY A 95 -74.14 -60.40 18.67
C GLY A 95 -74.66 -59.02 18.95
N PHE A 96 -75.73 -58.91 19.80
CA PHE A 96 -76.22 -57.61 20.22
C PHE A 96 -75.19 -56.82 21.10
N GLN A 97 -74.51 -57.49 22.02
CA GLN A 97 -73.46 -56.88 22.85
C GLN A 97 -72.26 -56.41 22.00
N MET A 98 -71.84 -57.16 20.98
CA MET A 98 -70.83 -56.76 20.03
C MET A 98 -71.26 -55.55 19.18
N LEU A 99 -72.47 -55.50 18.70
CA LEU A 99 -73.00 -54.34 17.95
C LEU A 99 -73.16 -53.12 18.83
N GLU A 100 -73.55 -53.30 20.09
CA GLU A 100 -73.68 -52.22 21.04
C GLU A 100 -72.27 -51.60 21.39
N LEU A 101 -71.29 -52.46 21.63
CA LEU A 101 -69.90 -52.09 21.82
C LEU A 101 -69.29 -51.39 20.59
N GLU A 102 -69.57 -51.86 19.37
CA GLU A 102 -69.08 -51.23 18.14
C GLU A 102 -69.77 -49.90 17.87
N ASN A 103 -71.10 -49.83 18.18
CA ASN A 103 -71.84 -48.56 18.10
C ASN A 103 -71.32 -47.54 19.12
N GLU A 104 -70.96 -47.91 20.32
CA GLU A 104 -70.34 -47.09 21.32
C GLU A 104 -68.94 -46.65 20.86
N ARG A 105 -68.16 -47.52 20.24
CA ARG A 105 -66.85 -47.21 19.64
C ARG A 105 -66.98 -46.22 18.52
N ILE A 106 -67.94 -46.38 17.61
CA ILE A 106 -68.22 -45.46 16.50
C ILE A 106 -68.68 -44.07 17.03
N GLN A 107 -69.58 -44.09 18.01
CA GLN A 107 -70.07 -42.81 18.63
C GLN A 107 -68.93 -42.12 19.37
N THR A 108 -68.04 -42.82 20.08
CA THR A 108 -66.93 -42.26 20.80
C THR A 108 -65.91 -41.72 19.82
N ALA A 109 -65.63 -42.41 18.71
CA ALA A 109 -64.75 -41.96 17.65
C ALA A 109 -65.31 -40.71 16.96
N GLN A 110 -66.58 -40.68 16.57
CA GLN A 110 -67.23 -39.50 15.99
C GLN A 110 -67.27 -38.33 16.96
N GLN A 111 -67.49 -38.57 18.26
CA GLN A 111 -67.47 -37.56 19.27
C GLN A 111 -66.04 -36.93 19.45
N SER A 112 -65.02 -37.80 19.44
CA SER A 112 -63.63 -37.40 19.45
C SER A 112 -63.28 -36.55 18.22
N GLU A 113 -63.63 -36.97 17.03
CA GLU A 113 -63.42 -36.20 15.78
C GLU A 113 -64.16 -34.85 15.79
N LEU A 114 -65.40 -34.78 16.33
CA LEU A 114 -66.13 -33.54 16.48
C LEU A 114 -65.50 -32.64 17.52
N VAL A 115 -64.96 -33.14 18.60
CA VAL A 115 -64.16 -32.34 19.59
C VAL A 115 -62.90 -31.84 18.97
N ASP A 116 -62.15 -32.66 18.27
CA ASP A 116 -60.90 -32.25 17.60
C ASP A 116 -61.21 -31.19 16.52
N LEU A 117 -62.28 -31.34 15.77
CA LEU A 117 -62.74 -30.36 14.80
C LEU A 117 -63.15 -29.04 15.49
N ALA A 118 -63.88 -29.09 16.58
CA ALA A 118 -64.31 -27.92 17.35
C ALA A 118 -63.08 -27.20 17.93
N GLU A 119 -62.11 -27.90 18.49
CA GLU A 119 -60.86 -27.32 18.96
C GLU A 119 -60.07 -26.71 17.82
N SER A 120 -59.95 -27.35 16.67
CA SER A 120 -59.31 -26.83 15.49
C SER A 120 -59.96 -25.52 15.00
N ILE A 121 -61.31 -25.49 14.93
CA ILE A 121 -62.08 -24.30 14.58
C ILE A 121 -61.87 -23.18 15.62
N GLN A 122 -61.93 -23.53 16.90
CA GLN A 122 -61.70 -22.57 17.98
C GLN A 122 -60.28 -21.99 17.93
N GLN A 123 -59.29 -22.81 17.68
CA GLN A 123 -57.91 -22.38 17.48
C GLN A 123 -57.80 -21.39 16.28
N LYS A 124 -58.38 -21.71 15.16
CA LYS A 124 -58.39 -20.88 13.97
C LYS A 124 -59.14 -19.55 14.20
N LEU A 125 -60.27 -19.57 14.87
CA LEU A 125 -61.04 -18.38 15.23
C LEU A 125 -60.33 -17.52 16.28
N SER A 126 -59.51 -18.12 17.14
CA SER A 126 -58.74 -17.37 18.15
C SER A 126 -57.81 -16.31 17.52
N TYR A 127 -57.22 -16.62 16.35
CA TYR A 127 -56.41 -15.65 15.63
C TYR A 127 -57.22 -14.44 15.14
N LEU A 128 -58.46 -14.62 14.68
CA LEU A 128 -59.30 -13.53 14.20
C LEU A 128 -59.93 -12.71 15.36
N ASN A 129 -60.28 -13.37 16.45
CA ASN A 129 -60.84 -12.73 17.64
C ASN A 129 -59.84 -11.89 18.39
N GLU A 130 -58.51 -12.21 18.25
CA GLU A 130 -57.45 -11.43 18.88
C GLU A 130 -57.33 -10.01 18.32
N LEU A 131 -57.88 -9.72 17.13
CA LEU A 131 -57.87 -8.40 16.53
C LEU A 131 -58.49 -7.32 17.43
N GLU A 132 -59.65 -7.60 18.02
CA GLU A 132 -60.37 -6.66 18.87
C GLU A 132 -59.63 -6.45 20.20
N ASN A 133 -59.07 -7.51 20.75
CA ASN A 133 -58.27 -7.46 21.97
C ASN A 133 -56.99 -6.62 21.75
N ILE A 134 -56.23 -6.87 20.68
CA ILE A 134 -55.06 -6.10 20.34
C ILE A 134 -55.39 -4.64 20.07
N ASN A 135 -56.44 -4.37 19.29
CA ASN A 135 -56.86 -3.01 18.98
C ASN A 135 -57.27 -2.22 20.23
N THR A 136 -58.00 -2.88 21.16
CA THR A 136 -58.40 -2.28 22.44
C THR A 136 -57.18 -1.96 23.30
N LYS A 137 -56.23 -2.87 23.39
CA LYS A 137 -54.96 -2.67 24.14
C LYS A 137 -54.13 -1.53 23.53
N LEU A 138 -53.97 -1.47 22.19
CA LEU A 138 -53.22 -0.42 21.51
C LEU A 138 -53.87 0.99 21.62
N ASN A 139 -55.15 1.05 21.83
CA ASN A 139 -55.89 2.29 22.05
C ASN A 139 -55.93 2.73 23.51
N SER A 140 -55.47 1.91 24.45
CA SER A 140 -55.46 2.26 25.86
C SER A 140 -54.42 3.37 26.14
N PRO A 141 -54.81 4.45 26.81
CA PRO A 141 -53.90 5.52 27.19
C PRO A 141 -52.85 5.10 28.23
N THR A 142 -53.08 3.97 28.88
CA THR A 142 -52.17 3.40 29.90
C THR A 142 -51.11 2.45 29.31
N LEU A 143 -51.18 2.17 28.01
CA LEU A 143 -50.22 1.29 27.37
C LEU A 143 -48.82 1.95 27.28
N SER A 144 -47.88 1.37 27.99
CA SER A 144 -46.46 1.73 27.86
C SER A 144 -45.71 0.70 27.01
N VAL A 145 -44.88 1.14 26.10
CA VAL A 145 -44.02 0.27 25.26
C VAL A 145 -43.05 -0.52 26.14
N ASN A 146 -42.74 -0.01 27.34
CA ASN A 146 -41.87 -0.70 28.30
C ASN A 146 -42.62 -1.68 29.21
N SER A 147 -43.98 -1.84 29.07
CA SER A 147 -44.73 -2.81 29.83
C SER A 147 -44.38 -4.25 29.44
N GLU A 148 -44.37 -5.18 30.39
CA GLU A 148 -44.08 -6.59 30.15
C GLU A 148 -45.03 -7.24 29.12
N GLY A 149 -46.29 -6.74 29.04
CA GLY A 149 -47.27 -7.24 28.11
C GLY A 149 -47.16 -6.75 26.67
N PHE A 150 -46.32 -5.75 26.38
CA PHE A 150 -46.23 -5.15 25.04
C PHE A 150 -45.57 -6.10 24.01
N ILE A 151 -44.42 -6.69 24.35
CA ILE A 151 -43.69 -7.64 23.48
C ILE A 151 -44.52 -8.89 23.17
N PRO A 152 -45.13 -9.58 24.15
CA PRO A 152 -46.03 -10.71 23.87
C PRO A 152 -47.22 -10.36 22.96
N MET A 153 -47.80 -9.16 23.14
CA MET A 153 -48.86 -8.67 22.27
C MET A 153 -48.36 -8.45 20.82
N LEU A 154 -47.14 -7.93 20.66
CA LEU A 154 -46.53 -7.75 19.34
C LEU A 154 -46.26 -9.06 18.65
N SER A 155 -45.76 -10.09 19.39
CA SER A 155 -45.53 -11.46 18.85
C SER A 155 -46.87 -12.09 18.42
N LYS A 156 -47.92 -11.88 19.21
CA LYS A 156 -49.24 -12.40 18.86
C LYS A 156 -49.85 -11.71 17.64
N LEU A 157 -49.58 -10.44 17.49
CA LEU A 157 -49.97 -9.65 16.30
C LEU A 157 -49.28 -10.19 15.02
N ASP A 158 -47.98 -10.45 15.12
CA ASP A 158 -47.20 -11.02 14.01
C ASP A 158 -47.72 -12.41 13.62
N GLU A 159 -47.97 -13.29 14.61
CA GLU A 159 -48.58 -14.61 14.38
C GLU A 159 -49.95 -14.50 13.69
N CYS A 160 -50.79 -13.52 14.11
CA CYS A 160 -52.10 -13.33 13.50
C CYS A 160 -51.97 -12.81 12.04
N ILE A 161 -51.03 -11.94 11.75
CA ILE A 161 -50.75 -11.45 10.39
C ILE A 161 -50.27 -12.59 9.51
N GLU A 162 -49.32 -13.41 9.99
CA GLU A 162 -48.82 -14.57 9.27
C GLU A 162 -49.92 -15.59 8.99
N TYR A 163 -50.76 -15.89 10.00
CA TYR A 163 -51.87 -16.79 9.86
C TYR A 163 -52.88 -16.28 8.81
N VAL A 164 -53.29 -15.06 8.90
CA VAL A 164 -54.26 -14.48 7.93
C VAL A 164 -53.63 -14.41 6.54
N SER A 165 -52.37 -14.04 6.41
CA SER A 165 -51.66 -13.94 5.12
C SER A 165 -51.50 -15.31 4.43
N SER A 166 -51.38 -16.40 5.20
CA SER A 166 -51.31 -17.80 4.69
C SER A 166 -52.65 -18.36 4.25
N HIS A 167 -53.80 -17.69 4.57
CA HIS A 167 -55.13 -18.15 4.25
C HIS A 167 -55.92 -17.14 3.38
N PRO A 168 -55.48 -16.81 2.16
CA PRO A 168 -56.09 -15.79 1.29
C PRO A 168 -57.49 -16.15 0.81
N HIS A 169 -57.90 -17.38 0.93
CA HIS A 169 -59.25 -17.89 0.53
C HIS A 169 -60.37 -17.60 1.56
N PHE A 170 -60.05 -17.04 2.72
CA PHE A 170 -61.08 -16.60 3.66
C PHE A 170 -61.89 -15.47 3.10
N LYS A 171 -63.21 -15.51 3.24
CA LYS A 171 -64.14 -14.54 2.69
C LYS A 171 -63.81 -13.08 3.08
N ASP A 172 -63.41 -12.84 4.34
CA ASP A 172 -63.09 -11.51 4.88
C ASP A 172 -61.59 -11.26 5.03
N TYR A 173 -60.76 -12.09 4.35
CA TYR A 173 -59.29 -11.98 4.35
C TYR A 173 -58.75 -10.53 4.20
N PRO A 174 -59.16 -9.77 3.17
CA PRO A 174 -58.58 -8.44 2.94
C PRO A 174 -58.91 -7.46 4.07
N VAL A 175 -60.09 -7.62 4.68
CA VAL A 175 -60.52 -6.75 5.78
C VAL A 175 -59.73 -7.01 7.05
N TYR A 176 -59.56 -8.25 7.42
CA TYR A 176 -58.76 -8.66 8.60
C TYR A 176 -57.31 -8.30 8.42
N LEU A 177 -56.73 -8.62 7.28
CA LEU A 177 -55.32 -8.29 6.99
C LEU A 177 -55.06 -6.78 7.09
N THR A 178 -55.96 -5.97 6.50
CA THR A 178 -55.86 -4.50 6.56
C THR A 178 -55.95 -4.02 8.01
N LYS A 179 -56.87 -4.51 8.80
CA LYS A 179 -57.01 -4.12 10.21
C LYS A 179 -55.80 -4.55 11.06
N PHE A 180 -55.29 -5.75 10.87
CA PHE A 180 -54.06 -6.21 11.56
C PHE A 180 -52.84 -5.37 11.16
N LYS A 181 -52.68 -5.04 9.89
CA LYS A 181 -51.62 -4.11 9.43
C LYS A 181 -51.78 -2.70 10.00
N GLN A 182 -52.99 -2.21 10.21
CA GLN A 182 -53.25 -0.95 10.92
C GLN A 182 -52.79 -1.04 12.39
N CYS A 183 -53.12 -2.15 13.08
CA CYS A 183 -52.63 -2.39 14.44
C CYS A 183 -51.10 -2.45 14.48
N LEU A 184 -50.44 -3.12 13.52
CA LEU A 184 -49.01 -3.18 13.41
C LEU A 184 -48.38 -1.78 13.21
N SER A 185 -48.92 -0.98 12.25
CA SER A 185 -48.46 0.39 12.00
C SER A 185 -48.57 1.25 13.25
N ARG A 186 -49.62 1.06 14.03
CA ARG A 186 -49.81 1.78 15.29
C ARG A 186 -48.83 1.36 16.38
N ALA A 187 -48.59 0.06 16.54
CA ALA A 187 -47.58 -0.46 17.45
C ALA A 187 -46.18 0.05 17.08
N MET A 188 -45.83 0.06 15.79
CA MET A 188 -44.58 0.62 15.27
C MET A 188 -44.46 2.13 15.56
N LEU A 189 -45.53 2.88 15.37
CA LEU A 189 -45.53 4.33 15.70
C LEU A 189 -45.26 4.55 17.21
N LEU A 190 -45.82 3.73 18.09
CA LEU A 190 -45.56 3.81 19.54
C LEU A 190 -44.08 3.51 19.86
N ILE A 191 -43.51 2.46 19.25
CA ILE A 191 -42.09 2.13 19.40
C ILE A 191 -41.20 3.26 18.89
N LYS A 192 -41.48 3.77 17.69
CA LYS A 192 -40.76 4.91 17.08
C LYS A 192 -40.80 6.13 17.97
N SER A 193 -42.02 6.56 18.37
CA SER A 193 -42.22 7.76 19.20
C SER A 193 -41.48 7.65 20.53
N HIS A 194 -41.54 6.49 21.20
CA HIS A 194 -40.82 6.26 22.46
C HIS A 194 -39.29 6.32 22.28
N THR A 195 -38.78 5.62 21.28
CA THR A 195 -37.32 5.52 21.02
C THR A 195 -36.75 6.87 20.59
N VAL A 196 -37.40 7.53 19.62
CA VAL A 196 -37.01 8.85 19.10
C VAL A 196 -37.05 9.91 20.21
N SER A 197 -38.17 9.96 20.99
CA SER A 197 -38.30 10.92 22.10
C SER A 197 -37.23 10.67 23.17
N SER A 198 -36.89 9.41 23.46
CA SER A 198 -35.86 9.08 24.44
C SER A 198 -34.48 9.61 23.98
N LEU A 199 -34.10 9.37 22.74
CA LEU A 199 -32.84 9.85 22.16
C LEU A 199 -32.77 11.37 22.07
N GLN A 200 -33.84 12.03 21.57
CA GLN A 200 -33.91 13.48 21.44
C GLN A 200 -33.87 14.18 22.80
N ASN A 201 -34.55 13.63 23.79
CA ASN A 201 -34.53 14.18 25.15
C ASN A 201 -33.13 14.08 25.79
N LEU A 202 -32.41 13.00 25.53
CA LEU A 202 -31.02 12.87 25.96
C LEU A 202 -30.15 13.95 25.33
N THR A 203 -30.23 14.12 24.03
CA THR A 203 -29.48 15.15 23.30
C THR A 203 -29.83 16.54 23.79
N ALA A 204 -31.14 16.84 23.95
CA ALA A 204 -31.62 18.13 24.47
C ALA A 204 -31.13 18.42 25.93
N GLN A 205 -30.99 17.40 26.75
CA GLN A 205 -30.43 17.56 28.11
C GLN A 205 -28.92 17.85 28.09
N LEU A 206 -28.22 17.32 27.09
CA LEU A 206 -26.76 17.49 26.94
C LEU A 206 -26.39 18.82 26.28
N THR A 207 -27.25 19.31 25.36
CA THR A 207 -27.04 20.58 24.65
C THR A 207 -27.51 21.80 25.45
N LYS A 208 -28.47 21.65 26.38
CA LYS A 208 -29.04 22.75 27.19
C LYS A 208 -28.20 23.14 28.43
N ARG A 209 -27.01 22.60 28.64
CA ARG A 209 -26.15 22.98 29.77
C ARG A 209 -25.56 24.37 29.54
N ASP A 210 -25.72 25.20 30.59
CA ASP A 210 -25.32 26.60 30.62
C ASP A 210 -23.87 26.88 30.22
N PRO A 211 -23.60 27.96 29.49
CA PRO A 211 -22.25 28.36 29.07
C PRO A 211 -21.36 28.90 30.21
N LEU A 212 -21.82 28.99 31.45
CA LEU A 212 -21.11 29.56 32.59
C LEU A 212 -20.23 28.54 33.36
N GLY A 213 -20.25 27.29 33.00
CA GLY A 213 -19.39 26.24 33.59
C GLY A 213 -18.89 25.33 32.47
N ALA A 214 -18.13 25.86 31.51
CA ALA A 214 -17.55 25.05 30.47
C ALA A 214 -16.62 23.97 31.09
N PRO A 215 -17.05 22.70 31.18
CA PRO A 215 -16.10 21.64 31.44
C PRO A 215 -15.12 21.60 30.26
N ASN A 216 -13.86 21.32 30.52
CA ASN A 216 -12.89 21.02 29.49
C ASN A 216 -13.53 20.08 28.45
N ALA A 217 -13.19 20.21 27.16
CA ALA A 217 -13.78 19.41 26.09
C ALA A 217 -13.79 17.89 26.40
N ASP A 218 -12.77 17.37 27.07
CA ASP A 218 -12.68 15.98 27.52
C ASP A 218 -13.81 15.55 28.47
N ASN A 219 -14.23 16.44 29.39
CA ASN A 219 -15.33 16.16 30.29
C ASN A 219 -16.70 16.12 29.57
N ALA A 220 -16.84 16.88 28.48
CA ALA A 220 -18.07 16.87 27.67
C ALA A 220 -18.23 15.55 26.92
N PHE A 221 -17.16 15.06 26.26
CA PHE A 221 -17.17 13.75 25.59
C PHE A 221 -17.51 12.61 26.55
N THR A 222 -16.81 12.52 27.67
CA THR A 222 -17.08 11.50 28.71
C THR A 222 -18.55 11.52 29.13
N LEU A 223 -19.13 12.69 29.32
CA LEU A 223 -20.52 12.83 29.73
C LEU A 223 -21.50 12.33 28.64
N TYR A 224 -21.21 12.60 27.35
CA TYR A 224 -22.02 12.12 26.24
C TYR A 224 -22.08 10.59 26.21
N TYR A 225 -20.93 9.92 26.34
CA TYR A 225 -20.88 8.47 26.37
C TYR A 225 -21.54 7.87 27.60
N VAL A 226 -21.27 8.39 28.78
CA VAL A 226 -21.88 7.91 30.05
C VAL A 226 -23.40 8.01 30.01
N LYS A 227 -23.96 9.13 29.53
CA LYS A 227 -25.41 9.32 29.47
C LYS A 227 -26.10 8.42 28.43
N PHE A 228 -25.52 8.29 27.24
CA PHE A 228 -26.06 7.38 26.23
C PHE A 228 -25.95 5.91 26.68
N ARG A 229 -24.80 5.51 27.24
CA ARG A 229 -24.59 4.15 27.79
C ARG A 229 -25.60 3.82 28.89
N ALA A 230 -25.91 4.76 29.77
CA ALA A 230 -26.94 4.57 30.80
C ALA A 230 -28.36 4.44 30.25
N ALA A 231 -28.65 5.00 29.08
CA ALA A 231 -29.94 4.91 28.41
C ALA A 231 -30.08 3.65 27.56
N ALA A 232 -28.99 3.09 27.04
CA ALA A 232 -28.96 1.97 26.13
C ALA A 232 -29.81 0.75 26.59
N PRO A 233 -29.76 0.24 27.83
CA PRO A 233 -30.51 -0.96 28.23
C PRO A 233 -32.03 -0.81 28.09
N LYS A 234 -32.56 0.42 28.25
CA LYS A 234 -34.00 0.70 28.16
C LYS A 234 -34.51 0.63 26.72
N VAL A 235 -33.69 1.05 25.78
CA VAL A 235 -34.05 1.15 24.37
C VAL A 235 -33.66 -0.15 23.63
N ARG A 236 -32.55 -0.76 23.97
CA ARG A 236 -32.03 -1.98 23.37
C ARG A 236 -33.05 -3.11 23.32
N ARG A 237 -33.78 -3.35 24.44
CA ARG A 237 -34.79 -4.41 24.51
C ARG A 237 -35.84 -4.29 23.41
N LEU A 238 -36.25 -3.07 23.06
CA LEU A 238 -37.21 -2.82 21.99
C LEU A 238 -36.58 -2.97 20.61
N ILE A 239 -35.36 -2.43 20.46
CA ILE A 239 -34.62 -2.52 19.19
C ILE A 239 -34.35 -3.98 18.84
N GLU A 240 -33.91 -4.82 19.78
CA GLU A 240 -33.68 -6.26 19.56
C GLU A 240 -34.97 -6.95 19.05
N GLN A 241 -36.13 -6.58 19.56
CA GLN A 241 -37.40 -7.12 19.10
C GLN A 241 -37.74 -6.70 17.66
N VAL A 242 -37.38 -5.48 17.29
CA VAL A 242 -37.52 -4.98 15.91
C VAL A 242 -36.53 -5.68 14.98
N GLU A 243 -35.25 -5.82 15.40
CA GLU A 243 -34.19 -6.50 14.64
C GLU A 243 -34.50 -7.97 14.35
N GLN A 244 -35.05 -8.69 15.32
CA GLN A 244 -35.45 -10.09 15.14
C GLN A 244 -36.53 -10.27 14.08
N ARG A 245 -37.45 -9.28 13.94
CA ARG A 245 -38.58 -9.31 13.03
C ARG A 245 -38.31 -8.65 11.67
N SER A 246 -37.25 -7.85 11.57
CA SER A 246 -36.91 -7.07 10.36
C SER A 246 -36.70 -7.94 9.11
N ASN A 247 -36.27 -9.20 9.29
CA ASN A 247 -36.04 -10.10 8.17
C ASN A 247 -37.33 -10.75 7.62
N THR A 248 -38.40 -10.76 8.42
CA THR A 248 -39.67 -11.45 8.05
C THR A 248 -40.72 -10.46 7.56
N ILE A 249 -40.76 -9.28 8.14
CA ILE A 249 -41.81 -8.28 7.86
C ILE A 249 -41.14 -6.96 7.46
N PRO A 250 -41.29 -6.47 6.21
CA PRO A 250 -40.60 -5.30 5.69
C PRO A 250 -40.87 -4.00 6.45
N GLU A 251 -42.06 -3.88 7.08
CA GLU A 251 -42.45 -2.71 7.89
C GLU A 251 -41.49 -2.56 9.12
N TYR A 252 -41.02 -3.66 9.71
CA TYR A 252 -40.03 -3.60 10.80
C TYR A 252 -38.65 -3.14 10.32
N GLN A 253 -38.26 -3.50 9.10
CA GLN A 253 -37.02 -2.98 8.52
C GLN A 253 -37.06 -1.48 8.34
N GLN A 254 -38.16 -0.95 7.83
CA GLN A 254 -38.32 0.52 7.69
C GLN A 254 -38.26 1.21 9.06
N LEU A 255 -38.93 0.68 10.08
CA LEU A 255 -38.85 1.21 11.44
C LEU A 255 -37.40 1.18 11.99
N LEU A 256 -36.69 0.11 11.78
CA LEU A 256 -35.31 -0.03 12.20
C LEU A 256 -34.41 1.01 11.52
N ASP A 257 -34.57 1.21 10.22
CA ASP A 257 -33.83 2.22 9.46
C ASP A 257 -34.10 3.66 9.96
N GLU A 258 -35.35 3.95 10.34
CA GLU A 258 -35.73 5.23 10.93
C GLU A 258 -35.15 5.43 12.33
N ILE A 259 -35.06 4.38 13.14
CA ILE A 259 -34.42 4.40 14.47
C ILE A 259 -32.93 4.61 14.33
N HIS A 260 -32.26 3.87 13.42
CA HIS A 260 -30.84 4.06 13.10
C HIS A 260 -30.55 5.50 12.69
N GLN A 261 -31.34 6.03 11.76
CA GLN A 261 -31.19 7.39 11.29
C GLN A 261 -31.32 8.42 12.42
N CYS A 262 -32.34 8.29 13.25
CA CYS A 262 -32.51 9.17 14.41
C CYS A 262 -31.34 9.08 15.39
N TYR A 263 -30.88 7.86 15.72
CA TYR A 263 -29.72 7.66 16.61
C TYR A 263 -28.50 8.39 16.08
N LEU A 264 -28.14 8.15 14.81
CA LEU A 264 -26.96 8.74 14.16
C LEU A 264 -27.05 10.27 14.08
N GLU A 265 -28.22 10.82 13.76
CA GLU A 265 -28.46 12.26 13.77
C GLU A 265 -28.25 12.88 15.15
N GLN A 266 -28.73 12.22 16.22
CA GLN A 266 -28.52 12.70 17.58
C GLN A 266 -27.04 12.64 17.98
N ARG A 267 -26.31 11.61 17.57
CA ARG A 267 -24.85 11.52 17.79
C ARG A 267 -24.13 12.61 17.01
N GLU A 268 -24.45 12.84 15.76
CA GLU A 268 -23.86 13.90 14.93
C GLU A 268 -24.01 15.29 15.56
N VAL A 269 -25.22 15.62 16.01
CA VAL A 269 -25.52 16.90 16.67
C VAL A 269 -24.66 17.16 17.92
N LEU A 270 -24.31 16.12 18.66
CA LEU A 270 -23.45 16.22 19.85
C LEU A 270 -21.96 16.24 19.50
N LEU A 271 -21.54 15.35 18.58
CA LEU A 271 -20.12 15.11 18.30
C LEU A 271 -19.52 16.19 17.41
N SER A 272 -20.19 16.62 16.33
CA SER A 272 -19.60 17.55 15.38
C SER A 272 -19.14 18.88 15.99
N PRO A 273 -19.92 19.56 16.84
CA PRO A 273 -19.46 20.79 17.49
C PRO A 273 -18.28 20.55 18.45
N SER A 274 -18.32 19.43 19.18
CA SER A 274 -17.30 19.09 20.18
C SER A 274 -15.98 18.70 19.52
N ILE A 275 -16.03 17.94 18.41
CA ILE A 275 -14.86 17.58 17.60
C ILE A 275 -14.21 18.84 17.02
N ASN A 276 -15.00 19.74 16.44
CA ASN A 276 -14.50 21.00 15.89
C ASN A 276 -13.84 21.88 16.97
N SER A 277 -14.44 21.95 18.17
CA SER A 277 -13.84 22.65 19.29
C SER A 277 -12.50 22.03 19.69
N THR A 278 -12.43 20.69 19.82
CA THR A 278 -11.19 19.98 20.16
C THR A 278 -10.11 20.23 19.12
N PHE A 279 -10.43 20.19 17.82
CA PHE A 279 -9.47 20.49 16.77
C PHE A 279 -8.98 21.94 16.80
N THR A 280 -9.85 22.89 17.13
CA THR A 280 -9.45 24.29 17.32
C THR A 280 -8.48 24.42 18.48
N ASP A 281 -8.73 23.76 19.60
CA ASP A 281 -7.85 23.73 20.77
C ASP A 281 -6.52 23.06 20.46
N LEU A 282 -6.52 21.89 19.81
CA LEU A 282 -5.31 21.17 19.39
C LEU A 282 -4.46 22.02 18.43
N THR A 283 -5.09 22.69 17.47
CA THR A 283 -4.41 23.59 16.52
C THR A 283 -3.77 24.76 17.25
N SER A 284 -4.44 25.33 18.25
CA SER A 284 -3.90 26.45 19.03
C SER A 284 -2.71 26.00 19.90
N GLN A 285 -2.77 24.83 20.48
CA GLN A 285 -1.71 24.27 21.34
C GLN A 285 -0.47 23.86 20.52
N ASN A 286 -0.66 23.28 19.34
CA ASN A 286 0.41 22.72 18.51
C ASN A 286 0.72 23.56 17.25
N ASN A 287 0.49 24.87 17.29
CA ASN A 287 0.62 25.76 16.14
C ASN A 287 2.00 25.71 15.42
N LYS A 288 3.07 25.31 16.13
CA LYS A 288 4.43 25.23 15.61
C LYS A 288 4.88 23.81 15.26
N ASP A 289 4.20 22.78 15.74
CA ASP A 289 4.56 21.38 15.56
C ASP A 289 3.46 20.63 14.83
N HIS A 290 3.58 20.57 13.51
CA HIS A 290 2.62 19.87 12.66
C HIS A 290 2.59 18.36 12.91
N CYS A 291 3.73 17.76 13.29
CA CYS A 291 3.80 16.33 13.56
C CYS A 291 3.04 15.97 14.84
N ALA A 292 3.22 16.75 15.91
CA ALA A 292 2.47 16.60 17.14
C ALA A 292 0.97 16.81 16.93
N LEU A 293 0.58 17.81 16.12
CA LEU A 293 -0.81 18.09 15.80
C LEU A 293 -1.48 16.92 15.05
N VAL A 294 -0.83 16.39 13.99
CA VAL A 294 -1.36 15.25 13.25
C VAL A 294 -1.48 14.01 14.14
N ARG A 295 -0.45 13.72 14.93
CA ARG A 295 -0.46 12.58 15.86
C ARG A 295 -1.59 12.69 16.89
N SER A 296 -1.75 13.86 17.53
CA SER A 296 -2.81 14.08 18.51
C SER A 296 -4.20 14.08 17.89
N GLY A 297 -4.38 14.70 16.73
CA GLY A 297 -5.64 14.73 16.02
C GLY A 297 -6.08 13.34 15.53
N CYS A 298 -5.17 12.56 14.96
CA CYS A 298 -5.44 11.19 14.55
C CYS A 298 -5.75 10.28 15.75
N ALA A 299 -4.96 10.34 16.83
CA ALA A 299 -5.21 9.56 18.03
C ALA A 299 -6.59 9.87 18.64
N PHE A 300 -6.97 11.15 18.69
CA PHE A 300 -8.30 11.56 19.12
C PHE A 300 -9.40 10.93 18.26
N MET A 301 -9.29 10.99 16.93
CA MET A 301 -10.30 10.40 16.04
C MET A 301 -10.35 8.88 16.09
N VAL A 302 -9.24 8.19 16.30
CA VAL A 302 -9.20 6.75 16.55
C VAL A 302 -10.07 6.40 17.76
N HIS A 303 -9.89 7.13 18.89
CA HIS A 303 -10.72 6.93 20.08
C HIS A 303 -12.19 7.22 19.83
N VAL A 304 -12.52 8.30 19.12
CA VAL A 304 -13.90 8.62 18.77
C VAL A 304 -14.53 7.49 17.93
N CYS A 305 -13.85 6.98 16.92
CA CYS A 305 -14.36 5.87 16.11
C CYS A 305 -14.59 4.60 16.93
N GLN A 306 -13.64 4.22 17.78
CA GLN A 306 -13.76 3.05 18.64
C GLN A 306 -14.89 3.18 19.64
N ASP A 307 -14.99 4.32 20.31
CA ASP A 307 -16.03 4.59 21.30
C ASP A 307 -17.44 4.62 20.66
N GLU A 308 -17.58 5.17 19.45
CA GLU A 308 -18.86 5.16 18.71
C GLU A 308 -19.26 3.76 18.29
N HIS A 309 -18.37 2.95 17.79
CA HIS A 309 -18.64 1.53 17.49
C HIS A 309 -19.05 0.76 18.76
N GLN A 310 -18.35 0.99 19.87
CA GLN A 310 -18.70 0.34 21.15
C GLN A 310 -20.07 0.78 21.62
N LEU A 311 -20.36 2.09 21.60
CA LEU A 311 -21.65 2.62 22.01
C LEU A 311 -22.78 2.15 21.10
N TYR A 312 -22.57 2.13 19.78
CA TYR A 312 -23.53 1.62 18.81
C TYR A 312 -23.93 0.18 19.11
N ASN A 313 -22.95 -0.70 19.40
CA ASN A 313 -23.20 -2.10 19.76
C ASN A 313 -23.95 -2.28 21.10
N GLU A 314 -23.99 -1.25 21.95
CA GLU A 314 -24.83 -1.25 23.12
C GLU A 314 -26.32 -1.01 22.81
N PHE A 315 -26.65 -0.35 21.70
CA PHE A 315 -28.00 -0.09 21.23
C PHE A 315 -28.50 -1.11 20.20
N PHE A 316 -27.65 -1.53 19.28
CA PHE A 316 -27.97 -2.36 18.14
C PHE A 316 -27.15 -3.67 18.15
N SER A 317 -27.76 -4.75 17.65
CA SER A 317 -27.10 -6.05 17.58
C SER A 317 -26.47 -6.31 16.19
N LYS A 318 -26.96 -5.59 15.16
CA LYS A 318 -26.50 -5.74 13.78
C LYS A 318 -25.63 -4.55 13.37
N PRO A 319 -24.50 -4.78 12.66
CA PRO A 319 -23.72 -3.68 12.10
C PRO A 319 -24.53 -2.92 11.04
N SER A 320 -24.26 -1.63 10.87
CA SER A 320 -24.91 -0.78 9.87
C SER A 320 -23.88 0.07 9.15
N SER A 321 -23.93 0.09 7.82
CA SER A 321 -23.09 0.97 6.98
C SER A 321 -23.34 2.47 7.24
N LYS A 322 -24.51 2.83 7.77
CA LYS A 322 -24.81 4.22 8.13
C LYS A 322 -23.94 4.74 9.29
N LEU A 323 -23.46 3.87 10.18
CA LEU A 323 -22.49 4.26 11.19
C LEU A 323 -21.16 4.66 10.55
N ASP A 324 -20.70 3.88 9.60
CA ASP A 324 -19.46 4.16 8.88
C ASP A 324 -19.55 5.47 8.09
N GLU A 325 -20.71 5.76 7.47
CA GLU A 325 -20.98 7.05 6.80
C GLU A 325 -20.91 8.24 7.78
N LEU A 326 -21.48 8.10 8.99
CA LEU A 326 -21.35 9.13 10.03
C LEU A 326 -19.89 9.31 10.47
N LEU A 327 -19.18 8.22 10.72
CA LEU A 327 -17.78 8.26 11.14
C LEU A 327 -16.89 8.86 10.05
N GLU A 328 -17.13 8.54 8.78
CA GLU A 328 -16.42 9.14 7.65
C GLU A 328 -16.63 10.66 7.63
N LYS A 329 -17.89 11.13 7.80
CA LYS A 329 -18.21 12.55 7.88
C LYS A 329 -17.49 13.25 9.05
N LEU A 330 -17.40 12.59 10.21
CA LEU A 330 -16.67 13.13 11.36
C LEU A 330 -15.14 13.13 11.09
N CYS A 331 -14.60 12.09 10.45
CA CYS A 331 -13.17 12.03 10.08
C CYS A 331 -12.80 13.07 9.02
N VAL A 332 -13.70 13.43 8.11
CA VAL A 332 -13.48 14.53 7.15
C VAL A 332 -13.21 15.85 7.87
N SER A 333 -13.80 16.09 9.04
CA SER A 333 -13.48 17.29 9.84
C SER A 333 -11.99 17.36 10.25
N LEU A 334 -11.36 16.23 10.52
CA LEU A 334 -9.90 16.16 10.76
C LEU A 334 -9.12 16.52 9.50
N TYR A 335 -9.52 15.97 8.36
CA TYR A 335 -8.90 16.26 7.07
C TYR A 335 -8.98 17.73 6.71
N ASP A 336 -10.15 18.36 6.88
CA ASP A 336 -10.37 19.76 6.58
C ASP A 336 -9.48 20.70 7.41
N VAL A 337 -9.17 20.32 8.65
CA VAL A 337 -8.26 21.08 9.52
C VAL A 337 -6.80 20.84 9.15
N LEU A 338 -6.41 19.61 8.87
CA LEU A 338 -5.00 19.25 8.66
C LEU A 338 -4.50 19.53 7.24
N ARG A 339 -5.32 19.34 6.23
CA ARG A 339 -4.94 19.53 4.82
C ARG A 339 -4.36 20.90 4.50
N PRO A 340 -4.99 22.03 4.90
CA PRO A 340 -4.43 23.35 4.66
C PRO A 340 -3.03 23.52 5.29
N LEU A 341 -2.79 22.94 6.46
CA LEU A 341 -1.51 23.01 7.13
C LEU A 341 -0.45 22.17 6.41
N ILE A 342 -0.79 20.95 5.98
CA ILE A 342 0.08 20.04 5.23
C ILE A 342 0.55 20.67 3.93
N ILE A 343 -0.35 21.32 3.18
CA ILE A 343 -0.01 22.00 1.91
C ILE A 343 1.03 23.09 2.10
N HIS A 344 1.04 23.76 3.25
CA HIS A 344 1.98 24.83 3.55
C HIS A 344 3.32 24.36 4.12
N VAL A 345 3.47 23.09 4.48
CA VAL A 345 4.76 22.55 4.95
C VAL A 345 5.81 22.64 3.83
N VAL A 346 6.97 23.18 4.18
CA VAL A 346 8.09 23.41 3.24
C VAL A 346 9.23 22.44 3.50
N HIS A 347 9.43 22.01 4.74
CA HIS A 347 10.57 21.20 5.16
C HIS A 347 10.37 19.73 4.83
N LEU A 348 11.37 19.13 4.17
CA LEU A 348 11.34 17.71 3.77
C LEU A 348 11.34 16.78 4.99
N GLU A 349 12.03 17.15 6.06
CA GLU A 349 12.09 16.42 7.31
C GLU A 349 10.70 16.25 7.92
N THR A 350 9.97 17.36 8.04
CA THR A 350 8.60 17.38 8.58
C THR A 350 7.64 16.55 7.71
N LEU A 351 7.72 16.68 6.39
CA LEU A 351 6.90 15.89 5.47
C LEU A 351 7.21 14.38 5.55
N SER A 352 8.49 14.03 5.65
CA SER A 352 8.91 12.64 5.83
C SER A 352 8.42 12.05 7.16
N GLU A 353 8.45 12.82 8.24
CA GLU A 353 7.94 12.43 9.55
C GLU A 353 6.42 12.27 9.52
N LEU A 354 5.69 13.18 8.87
CA LEU A 354 4.25 13.07 8.66
C LEU A 354 3.87 11.80 7.88
N CYS A 355 4.62 11.47 6.82
CA CYS A 355 4.44 10.18 6.13
C CYS A 355 4.63 8.99 7.08
N GLY A 356 5.66 9.03 7.94
CA GLY A 356 5.92 8.00 8.93
C GLY A 356 4.79 7.84 9.94
N ILE A 357 4.27 8.95 10.46
CA ILE A 357 3.15 8.96 11.41
C ILE A 357 1.90 8.35 10.76
N LEU A 358 1.51 8.84 9.58
CA LEU A 358 0.29 8.38 8.92
C LEU A 358 0.40 6.92 8.47
N LYS A 359 1.54 6.52 7.91
CA LYS A 359 1.73 5.17 7.38
C LYS A 359 1.95 4.12 8.46
N ASN A 360 2.95 4.34 9.33
CA ASN A 360 3.36 3.33 10.30
C ASN A 360 2.49 3.38 11.56
N GLU A 361 2.36 4.57 12.20
CA GLU A 361 1.63 4.68 13.47
C GLU A 361 0.11 4.54 13.25
N MET A 362 -0.47 5.20 12.21
CA MET A 362 -1.92 5.21 12.02
C MET A 362 -2.42 4.01 11.20
N LEU A 363 -1.87 3.76 10.01
CA LEU A 363 -2.36 2.67 9.16
C LEU A 363 -1.87 1.29 9.63
N GLU A 364 -0.55 1.13 9.88
CA GLU A 364 0.00 -0.18 10.25
C GLU A 364 -0.31 -0.54 11.71
N ASP A 365 -0.12 0.37 12.68
CA ASP A 365 -0.30 0.03 14.10
C ASP A 365 -1.77 0.11 14.55
N HIS A 366 -2.52 1.16 14.18
CA HIS A 366 -3.89 1.33 14.65
C HIS A 366 -4.93 0.66 13.76
N VAL A 367 -4.91 0.95 12.44
CA VAL A 367 -5.96 0.49 11.52
C VAL A 367 -5.90 -1.02 11.31
N GLN A 368 -4.73 -1.62 11.02
CA GLN A 368 -4.61 -3.06 10.79
C GLN A 368 -5.05 -3.91 12.00
N ASN A 369 -4.89 -3.40 13.21
CA ASN A 369 -5.34 -4.09 14.41
C ASN A 369 -6.85 -3.95 14.69
N ASN A 370 -7.55 -3.00 14.03
CA ASN A 370 -8.95 -2.65 14.27
C ASN A 370 -9.67 -2.29 12.97
N GLU A 371 -9.52 -3.08 11.91
CA GLU A 371 -10.00 -2.78 10.56
C GLU A 371 -11.49 -2.41 10.51
N VAL A 372 -12.34 -3.17 11.21
CA VAL A 372 -13.79 -2.93 11.19
C VAL A 372 -14.17 -1.61 11.85
N GLN A 373 -13.55 -1.30 12.99
CA GLN A 373 -13.90 -0.10 13.76
C GLN A 373 -13.30 1.18 13.17
N LEU A 374 -12.24 1.06 12.41
CA LEU A 374 -11.49 2.19 11.86
C LEU A 374 -11.59 2.30 10.33
N ALA A 375 -12.52 1.59 9.69
CA ALA A 375 -12.68 1.62 8.23
C ALA A 375 -12.92 3.04 7.67
N ALA A 376 -13.74 3.83 8.34
CA ALA A 376 -13.99 5.23 7.98
C ALA A 376 -12.74 6.12 8.17
N PHE A 377 -12.00 5.90 9.27
CA PHE A 377 -10.75 6.60 9.55
C PHE A 377 -9.64 6.21 8.55
N ASP A 378 -9.56 4.93 8.16
CA ASP A 378 -8.61 4.42 7.18
C ASP A 378 -8.68 5.18 5.85
N ALA A 379 -9.89 5.38 5.32
CA ALA A 379 -10.10 6.10 4.08
C ALA A 379 -9.55 7.53 4.13
N VAL A 380 -9.81 8.24 5.22
CA VAL A 380 -9.37 9.62 5.42
C VAL A 380 -7.87 9.72 5.64
N VAL A 381 -7.28 8.79 6.42
CA VAL A 381 -5.82 8.77 6.64
C VAL A 381 -5.06 8.44 5.37
N LYS A 382 -5.56 7.52 4.53
CA LYS A 382 -4.98 7.23 3.22
C LYS A 382 -4.97 8.47 2.32
N GLN A 383 -6.07 9.20 2.30
CA GLN A 383 -6.15 10.45 1.54
C GLN A 383 -5.17 11.52 2.06
N MET A 384 -5.06 11.67 3.40
CA MET A 384 -4.05 12.55 3.99
C MET A 384 -2.62 12.13 3.64
N LEU A 385 -2.35 10.82 3.65
CA LEU A 385 -1.04 10.29 3.28
C LEU A 385 -0.70 10.59 1.82
N GLU A 386 -1.66 10.45 0.91
CA GLU A 386 -1.50 10.83 -0.50
C GLU A 386 -1.15 12.32 -0.64
N ASP A 387 -1.90 13.20 0.02
CA ASP A 387 -1.61 14.65 0.00
C ASP A 387 -0.20 14.98 0.54
N VAL A 388 0.22 14.32 1.63
CA VAL A 388 1.58 14.50 2.19
C VAL A 388 2.64 13.99 1.21
N GLN A 389 2.41 12.83 0.59
CA GLN A 389 3.32 12.24 -0.40
C GLN A 389 3.44 13.12 -1.65
N GLU A 390 2.34 13.63 -2.19
CA GLU A 390 2.35 14.56 -3.31
C GLU A 390 3.10 15.85 -2.96
N ARG A 391 2.85 16.38 -1.77
CA ARG A 391 3.58 17.56 -1.28
C ARG A 391 5.07 17.28 -1.12
N LEU A 392 5.43 16.12 -0.58
CA LEU A 392 6.82 15.69 -0.43
C LEU A 392 7.52 15.59 -1.79
N VAL A 393 6.88 14.96 -2.78
CA VAL A 393 7.39 14.85 -4.16
C VAL A 393 7.61 16.23 -4.77
N TYR A 394 6.62 17.10 -4.69
CA TYR A 394 6.70 18.46 -5.22
C TYR A 394 7.84 19.27 -4.56
N ARG A 395 7.95 19.24 -3.24
CA ARG A 395 9.00 19.93 -2.50
C ARG A 395 10.39 19.38 -2.79
N THR A 396 10.48 18.06 -2.96
CA THR A 396 11.72 17.38 -3.34
C THR A 396 12.21 17.83 -4.71
N HIS A 397 11.33 17.90 -5.69
CA HIS A 397 11.71 18.40 -7.03
C HIS A 397 12.27 19.82 -6.95
N ILE A 398 11.60 20.72 -6.23
CA ILE A 398 12.11 22.09 -6.02
C ILE A 398 13.46 22.05 -5.32
N TYR A 399 13.61 21.25 -4.27
CA TYR A 399 14.87 21.15 -3.53
C TYR A 399 16.02 20.64 -4.42
N ILE A 400 15.78 19.65 -5.29
CA ILE A 400 16.78 19.17 -6.24
C ILE A 400 17.22 20.31 -7.16
N GLN A 401 16.28 21.09 -7.70
CA GLN A 401 16.58 22.16 -8.64
C GLN A 401 17.30 23.36 -7.97
N THR A 402 16.88 23.75 -6.77
CA THR A 402 17.43 24.95 -6.10
C THR A 402 18.65 24.66 -5.26
N ASP A 403 18.61 23.60 -4.45
CA ASP A 403 19.61 23.34 -3.40
C ASP A 403 20.72 22.38 -3.83
N ILE A 404 20.49 21.57 -4.87
CA ILE A 404 21.48 20.65 -5.41
C ILE A 404 22.04 21.17 -6.74
N LEU A 405 21.20 21.27 -7.78
CA LEU A 405 21.62 21.65 -9.13
C LEU A 405 22.02 23.14 -9.19
N GLY A 406 21.21 24.00 -8.56
CA GLY A 406 21.39 25.45 -8.49
C GLY A 406 22.38 25.90 -7.40
N TYR A 407 23.00 24.97 -6.68
CA TYR A 407 23.92 25.30 -5.60
C TYR A 407 25.10 26.14 -6.06
N LYS A 408 25.30 27.26 -5.41
CA LYS A 408 26.46 28.15 -5.61
C LYS A 408 27.44 27.92 -4.48
N PRO A 409 28.64 27.34 -4.75
CA PRO A 409 29.60 27.04 -3.70
C PRO A 409 30.17 28.31 -3.10
N ALA A 410 30.28 28.34 -1.77
CA ALA A 410 31.04 29.34 -1.06
C ALA A 410 32.56 29.08 -1.22
N PRO A 411 33.43 30.06 -1.05
CA PRO A 411 34.88 29.85 -1.17
C PRO A 411 35.41 28.75 -0.25
N GLY A 412 34.86 28.61 0.94
CA GLY A 412 35.22 27.53 1.88
C GLY A 412 34.82 26.13 1.43
N ASP A 413 33.79 26.01 0.59
CA ASP A 413 33.37 24.71 0.04
C ASP A 413 34.34 24.15 -1.00
N LEU A 414 35.08 25.02 -1.64
CA LEU A 414 36.08 24.72 -2.68
C LEU A 414 37.52 24.76 -2.17
N ALA A 415 37.74 25.01 -0.86
CA ALA A 415 39.06 25.07 -0.24
C ALA A 415 39.69 23.67 -0.06
N TYR A 416 39.89 22.96 -1.14
CA TYR A 416 40.62 21.70 -1.22
C TYR A 416 42.00 21.94 -1.83
N PRO A 417 43.08 21.30 -1.32
CA PRO A 417 43.19 20.32 -0.23
C PRO A 417 43.17 20.89 1.19
N ASP A 418 43.31 22.21 1.37
CA ASP A 418 43.56 22.90 2.65
C ASP A 418 42.60 22.39 3.78
N LYS A 419 41.35 22.13 3.41
CA LYS A 419 40.32 21.62 4.30
C LYS A 419 40.64 20.21 4.82
N LEU A 420 41.15 19.35 3.97
CA LEU A 420 41.53 17.99 4.33
C LEU A 420 42.77 17.96 5.21
N GLU A 421 43.77 18.76 4.89
CA GLU A 421 44.97 18.92 5.69
C GLU A 421 44.70 19.46 7.10
N MET A 422 43.78 20.42 7.22
CA MET A 422 43.33 20.92 8.53
C MET A 422 42.70 19.81 9.37
N MET A 423 41.88 19.01 8.76
CA MET A 423 41.20 17.90 9.47
C MET A 423 42.15 16.78 9.84
N GLU A 424 43.13 16.49 9.02
CA GLU A 424 44.18 15.51 9.35
C GLU A 424 44.98 15.96 10.58
N LYS A 425 45.33 17.24 10.66
CA LYS A 425 45.99 17.82 11.85
C LYS A 425 45.15 17.72 13.11
N ILE A 426 43.82 18.00 13.00
CA ILE A 426 42.89 17.86 14.13
C ILE A 426 42.80 16.40 14.57
N ALA A 427 42.71 15.44 13.65
CA ALA A 427 42.67 14.02 14.00
C ALA A 427 43.96 13.51 14.66
N GLN A 428 45.09 13.99 14.21
CA GLN A 428 46.39 13.67 14.80
C GLN A 428 46.46 14.20 16.25
N SER A 429 46.05 15.45 16.49
CA SER A 429 46.03 16.00 17.83
C SER A 429 45.08 15.28 18.78
N LEU A 430 43.88 14.87 18.30
CA LEU A 430 42.94 14.07 19.10
C LEU A 430 43.49 12.66 19.44
N LYS A 431 44.19 12.03 18.51
CA LYS A 431 44.87 10.74 18.77
C LYS A 431 45.98 10.88 19.80
N GLU A 432 46.76 11.95 19.74
CA GLU A 432 47.81 12.23 20.72
C GLU A 432 47.23 12.50 22.11
N GLU A 433 46.09 13.19 22.21
CA GLU A 433 45.38 13.40 23.47
C GLU A 433 44.81 12.10 24.04
N GLN A 434 44.24 11.24 23.19
CA GLN A 434 43.75 9.93 23.62
C GLN A 434 44.93 9.01 24.10
N MET A 435 46.05 9.03 23.40
CA MET A 435 47.26 8.28 23.85
C MET A 435 47.80 8.80 25.17
N LYS A 436 47.74 10.10 25.42
CA LYS A 436 48.15 10.70 26.70
C LYS A 436 47.19 10.31 27.82
N LEU A 437 45.89 10.24 27.55
CA LEU A 437 44.85 9.81 28.50
C LEU A 437 44.98 8.30 28.84
N THR A 438 45.26 7.44 27.85
CA THR A 438 45.47 6.01 28.07
C THR A 438 46.78 5.71 28.76
N SER A 439 47.80 6.52 28.56
CA SER A 439 49.10 6.38 29.25
C SER A 439 49.07 6.90 30.71
N SER A 440 48.09 7.76 31.06
CA SER A 440 47.91 8.27 32.43
C SER A 440 47.00 7.40 33.31
N SER A 441 46.27 6.44 32.73
CA SER A 441 45.38 5.54 33.49
C SER A 441 46.05 4.19 33.91
N SER A 442 47.36 4.02 33.74
CA SER A 442 48.06 2.78 34.11
C SER A 442 48.67 2.79 35.53
N PHE A 443 48.32 3.70 36.44
CA PHE A 443 48.70 3.66 37.84
C PHE A 443 47.57 4.12 38.74
N SER A 444 46.75 3.16 39.19
CA SER A 444 46.20 3.05 40.54
C SER A 444 45.26 1.84 40.66
N ASP A 445 45.84 0.73 41.05
CA ASP A 445 45.16 -0.31 41.82
C ASP A 445 44.79 0.28 43.18
N VAL A 446 43.50 0.39 43.50
CA VAL A 446 42.99 0.33 44.87
C VAL A 446 41.64 -0.36 44.86
N GLN A 447 41.55 -1.39 45.64
CA GLN A 447 40.46 -2.27 45.96
C GLN A 447 39.29 -1.58 46.69
N LEU A 448 38.16 -2.29 46.68
CA LEU A 448 37.02 -2.32 47.63
C LEU A 448 35.94 -1.25 47.43
N GLU A 449 34.66 -1.51 47.39
CA GLU A 449 33.76 -2.52 48.01
C GLU A 449 32.41 -2.55 47.27
N GLU A 450 31.71 -3.66 47.45
CA GLU A 450 30.34 -3.93 47.02
C GLU A 450 29.31 -2.95 47.57
N SER A 451 28.38 -2.50 46.72
CA SER A 451 26.98 -2.45 47.11
C SER A 451 26.08 -2.35 45.88
N ASP A 452 25.09 -3.22 45.86
CA ASP A 452 23.99 -3.37 44.91
C ASP A 452 23.33 -2.07 44.50
N ASN A 453 23.14 -1.87 43.19
CA ASN A 453 21.79 -1.63 42.66
C ASN A 453 21.71 -1.80 41.12
N LYS A 454 20.85 -2.70 40.73
CA LYS A 454 20.46 -3.00 39.37
C LYS A 454 19.96 -1.78 38.60
N LYS A 455 20.52 -1.52 37.45
CA LYS A 455 19.77 -1.14 36.22
C LYS A 455 20.56 -1.54 34.99
N LEU A 456 20.04 -2.53 34.29
CA LEU A 456 20.45 -2.94 32.95
C LEU A 456 20.37 -1.74 31.98
N ILE A 457 21.54 -1.40 31.41
CA ILE A 457 21.62 -0.85 30.05
C ILE A 457 22.78 -1.59 29.41
N SER A 458 22.44 -2.49 28.48
CA SER A 458 23.37 -3.19 27.63
C SER A 458 24.03 -2.18 26.68
N SER A 459 25.25 -1.79 26.98
CA SER A 459 26.13 -1.13 26.02
C SER A 459 27.08 -2.18 25.46
N GLU A 460 26.81 -2.65 24.23
CA GLU A 460 27.80 -3.38 23.45
C GLU A 460 29.06 -2.52 23.27
N PRO A 461 30.26 -3.11 23.34
CA PRO A 461 31.49 -2.39 23.06
C PRO A 461 31.53 -2.07 21.55
N ARG A 462 31.25 -0.82 21.19
CA ARG A 462 31.48 -0.32 19.83
C ARG A 462 32.97 -0.49 19.54
N ALA A 463 33.27 -1.38 18.61
CA ALA A 463 34.55 -1.43 17.93
C ALA A 463 34.90 -0.01 17.46
N HIS A 464 35.98 0.57 17.96
CA HIS A 464 36.51 1.85 17.51
C HIS A 464 36.96 1.68 16.05
N SER A 465 36.04 1.90 15.10
CA SER A 465 36.44 2.13 13.72
C SER A 465 37.22 3.43 13.72
N THR A 466 38.48 3.36 13.30
CA THR A 466 39.31 4.55 13.02
C THR A 466 38.73 5.27 11.80
N VAL A 467 37.62 6.01 12.02
CA VAL A 467 37.01 6.82 10.97
C VAL A 467 38.00 7.95 10.68
N SER A 468 38.51 7.99 9.45
CA SER A 468 39.31 9.12 8.98
C SER A 468 38.50 10.41 9.11
N PRO A 469 39.09 11.51 9.58
CA PRO A 469 38.41 12.81 9.60
C PRO A 469 37.87 13.24 8.24
N ALA A 470 38.46 12.75 7.18
CA ALA A 470 38.00 12.99 5.81
C ALA A 470 36.64 12.32 5.49
N ASP A 471 36.24 11.33 6.29
CA ASP A 471 34.99 10.61 6.11
C ASP A 471 33.84 11.15 6.98
N LEU A 472 34.14 12.12 7.84
CA LEU A 472 33.12 12.78 8.62
C LEU A 472 32.14 13.52 7.69
N HIS A 473 30.83 13.38 7.96
CA HIS A 473 29.77 14.02 7.19
C HIS A 473 29.94 15.53 6.98
N GLY A 474 30.65 16.21 7.90
CA GLY A 474 30.97 17.62 7.82
C GLY A 474 31.94 18.01 6.71
N MET A 475 32.71 17.03 6.19
CA MET A 475 33.75 17.26 5.17
C MET A 475 33.27 16.96 3.76
N TRP A 476 32.08 16.41 3.60
CA TRP A 476 31.53 16.16 2.27
C TRP A 476 31.14 17.48 1.61
N TYR A 477 31.26 17.51 0.29
CA TYR A 477 30.77 18.64 -0.48
C TYR A 477 29.25 18.81 -0.23
N PRO A 478 28.77 20.03 -0.01
CA PRO A 478 27.41 20.27 0.46
C PRO A 478 26.31 19.58 -0.34
N THR A 479 26.46 19.52 -1.68
CA THR A 479 25.44 18.89 -2.53
C THR A 479 25.38 17.38 -2.35
N VAL A 480 26.48 16.69 -2.04
CA VAL A 480 26.49 15.27 -1.72
C VAL A 480 25.68 15.01 -0.45
N ARG A 481 25.95 15.76 0.62
CA ARG A 481 25.22 15.66 1.87
C ARG A 481 23.73 15.91 1.68
N ARG A 482 23.38 16.99 0.95
CA ARG A 482 21.99 17.37 0.66
C ARG A 482 21.27 16.30 -0.12
N THR A 483 21.91 15.72 -1.13
CA THR A 483 21.36 14.62 -1.92
C THR A 483 21.08 13.38 -1.06
N LEU A 484 22.04 12.95 -0.24
CA LEU A 484 21.88 11.77 0.61
C LEU A 484 20.83 11.97 1.69
N VAL A 485 20.76 13.14 2.31
CA VAL A 485 19.68 13.49 3.26
C VAL A 485 18.33 13.49 2.56
N CYS A 486 18.23 14.08 1.37
CA CYS A 486 17.01 14.07 0.57
C CYS A 486 16.55 12.62 0.27
N LEU A 487 17.44 11.77 -0.22
CA LEU A 487 17.11 10.36 -0.51
C LEU A 487 16.69 9.59 0.75
N SER A 488 17.36 9.82 1.89
CA SER A 488 17.00 9.18 3.16
C SER A 488 15.61 9.55 3.66
N LYS A 489 15.17 10.80 3.40
CA LYS A 489 13.84 11.29 3.78
C LYS A 489 12.74 10.79 2.85
N LEU A 490 13.06 10.53 1.59
CA LEU A 490 12.12 9.97 0.62
C LEU A 490 11.94 8.46 0.76
N TYR A 491 13.01 7.77 1.17
CA TYR A 491 13.02 6.32 1.24
C TYR A 491 11.92 5.81 2.17
N ARG A 492 11.07 4.90 1.69
CA ARG A 492 9.88 4.34 2.37
C ARG A 492 8.69 5.29 2.56
N CYS A 493 8.84 6.60 2.26
CA CYS A 493 7.72 7.54 2.38
C CYS A 493 6.82 7.55 1.15
N ILE A 494 7.38 7.32 -0.03
CA ILE A 494 6.71 7.38 -1.34
C ILE A 494 6.81 6.06 -2.08
N ASP A 495 6.02 5.92 -3.14
CA ASP A 495 6.05 4.76 -4.01
C ASP A 495 7.43 4.50 -4.61
N ARG A 496 7.78 3.22 -4.76
CA ARG A 496 9.07 2.79 -5.27
C ARG A 496 9.39 3.39 -6.65
N ALA A 497 8.42 3.45 -7.55
CA ALA A 497 8.61 4.01 -8.88
C ALA A 497 8.90 5.51 -8.84
N VAL A 498 8.17 6.25 -7.99
CA VAL A 498 8.38 7.69 -7.78
C VAL A 498 9.73 7.94 -7.12
N PHE A 499 10.10 7.14 -6.12
CA PHE A 499 11.41 7.20 -5.48
C PHE A 499 12.55 6.98 -6.49
N GLN A 500 12.42 6.01 -7.38
CA GLN A 500 13.40 5.74 -8.45
C GLN A 500 13.60 6.97 -9.34
N GLY A 501 12.50 7.62 -9.78
CA GLY A 501 12.55 8.81 -10.62
C GLY A 501 13.25 9.99 -9.95
N LEU A 502 12.84 10.32 -8.73
CA LEU A 502 13.44 11.40 -7.95
C LEU A 502 14.87 11.10 -7.55
N SER A 503 15.21 9.87 -7.26
CA SER A 503 16.59 9.47 -6.95
C SER A 503 17.51 9.65 -8.13
N GLN A 504 17.07 9.30 -9.33
CA GLN A 504 17.83 9.52 -10.57
C GLN A 504 18.06 11.01 -10.81
N GLU A 505 17.02 11.82 -10.68
CA GLU A 505 17.12 13.27 -10.84
C GLU A 505 18.11 13.88 -9.83
N ALA A 506 17.99 13.50 -8.55
CA ALA A 506 18.84 13.97 -7.47
C ALA A 506 20.31 13.57 -7.67
N LEU A 507 20.58 12.31 -8.04
CA LEU A 507 21.93 11.83 -8.29
C LEU A 507 22.54 12.48 -9.51
N SER A 508 21.79 12.66 -10.60
CA SER A 508 22.25 13.37 -11.80
C SER A 508 22.57 14.84 -11.50
N ALA A 509 21.71 15.53 -10.76
CA ALA A 509 21.93 16.90 -10.31
C ALA A 509 23.20 17.03 -9.44
N CYS A 510 23.40 16.07 -8.53
CA CYS A 510 24.59 16.03 -7.67
C CYS A 510 25.87 15.82 -8.48
N ILE A 511 25.88 14.86 -9.43
CA ILE A 511 27.04 14.63 -10.32
C ILE A 511 27.38 15.90 -11.10
N GLN A 512 26.39 16.58 -11.66
CA GLN A 512 26.60 17.85 -12.38
C GLN A 512 27.20 18.94 -11.48
N SER A 513 26.73 19.03 -10.23
CA SER A 513 27.27 19.97 -9.24
C SER A 513 28.72 19.64 -8.88
N LEU A 514 29.05 18.34 -8.72
CA LEU A 514 30.41 17.88 -8.45
C LEU A 514 31.37 18.15 -9.61
N LEU A 515 30.93 17.93 -10.86
CA LEU A 515 31.72 18.23 -12.05
C LEU A 515 32.04 19.72 -12.13
N LYS A 516 31.05 20.61 -11.92
CA LYS A 516 31.27 22.06 -11.87
C LYS A 516 32.25 22.45 -10.77
N ALA A 517 32.14 21.87 -9.58
CA ALA A 517 33.04 22.16 -8.47
C ALA A 517 34.49 21.65 -8.77
N SER A 518 34.61 20.44 -9.33
CA SER A 518 35.90 19.89 -9.76
C SER A 518 36.61 20.82 -10.78
N ASP A 519 35.87 21.28 -11.79
CA ASP A 519 36.41 22.23 -12.80
C ASP A 519 36.92 23.57 -12.19
N ILE A 520 36.19 24.07 -11.18
CA ILE A 520 36.61 25.31 -10.48
C ILE A 520 37.87 25.05 -9.66
N ILE A 521 37.94 23.92 -8.94
CA ILE A 521 39.14 23.55 -8.16
C ILE A 521 40.33 23.31 -9.07
N GLN A 522 40.15 22.64 -10.23
CA GLN A 522 41.22 22.46 -11.21
C GLN A 522 41.79 23.77 -11.73
N LYS A 523 40.93 24.78 -11.98
CA LYS A 523 41.32 26.09 -12.47
C LYS A 523 42.03 26.95 -11.40
N ASN A 524 41.58 26.85 -10.15
CA ASN A 524 42.05 27.70 -9.06
C ASN A 524 43.24 27.15 -8.27
N LYS A 525 43.42 25.82 -8.26
CA LYS A 525 44.51 25.13 -7.52
C LYS A 525 45.32 24.25 -8.47
N ASN A 526 45.12 22.96 -8.41
CA ASN A 526 45.82 21.97 -9.22
C ASN A 526 44.84 21.01 -9.88
N GLN A 527 45.22 20.51 -11.04
CA GLN A 527 44.43 19.55 -11.78
C GLN A 527 44.21 18.25 -10.98
N ILE A 528 45.23 17.81 -10.24
CA ILE A 528 45.18 16.61 -9.37
C ILE A 528 44.11 16.79 -8.28
N ASP A 529 44.09 17.96 -7.63
CA ASP A 529 43.14 18.21 -6.53
C ASP A 529 41.69 18.15 -6.99
N GLY A 530 41.39 18.75 -8.16
CA GLY A 530 40.02 18.66 -8.72
C GLY A 530 39.59 17.25 -9.11
N GLN A 531 40.53 16.46 -9.68
CA GLN A 531 40.22 15.07 -10.01
C GLN A 531 40.02 14.19 -8.77
N LEU A 532 40.90 14.28 -7.79
CA LEU A 532 40.79 13.54 -6.54
C LEU A 532 39.57 13.96 -5.73
N PHE A 533 39.22 15.26 -5.75
CA PHE A 533 37.95 15.76 -5.20
C PHE A 533 36.76 15.05 -5.82
N LEU A 534 36.71 14.95 -7.14
CA LEU A 534 35.61 14.30 -7.86
C LEU A 534 35.55 12.80 -7.55
N ILE A 535 36.70 12.11 -7.64
CA ILE A 535 36.79 10.67 -7.34
C ILE A 535 36.33 10.39 -5.90
N LYS A 536 36.82 11.16 -4.92
CA LYS A 536 36.42 11.06 -3.51
C LYS A 536 34.91 11.11 -3.34
N HIS A 537 34.28 12.14 -3.88
CA HIS A 537 32.85 12.35 -3.65
C HIS A 537 31.96 11.39 -4.44
N LEU A 538 32.40 10.91 -5.61
CA LEU A 538 31.73 9.83 -6.33
C LEU A 538 31.83 8.48 -5.61
N LEU A 539 32.97 8.17 -4.97
CA LEU A 539 33.14 6.99 -4.11
C LEU A 539 32.18 7.06 -2.91
N ILE A 540 32.15 8.21 -2.22
CA ILE A 540 31.22 8.42 -1.10
C ILE A 540 29.75 8.22 -1.55
N MET A 541 29.38 8.83 -2.67
CA MET A 541 28.04 8.66 -3.23
C MET A 541 27.72 7.19 -3.50
N ARG A 542 28.61 6.48 -4.18
CA ARG A 542 28.46 5.06 -4.49
C ARG A 542 28.26 4.18 -3.24
N GLU A 543 29.06 4.41 -2.20
CA GLU A 543 28.97 3.67 -0.94
C GLU A 543 27.67 4.00 -0.18
N GLN A 544 27.31 5.28 -0.11
CA GLN A 544 26.15 5.73 0.65
C GLN A 544 24.80 5.39 -0.01
N ILE A 545 24.75 5.22 -1.33
CA ILE A 545 23.54 4.76 -2.01
C ILE A 545 23.36 3.25 -2.01
N ALA A 546 24.40 2.48 -1.67
CA ALA A 546 24.34 1.02 -1.64
C ALA A 546 23.28 0.44 -0.70
N PRO A 547 23.04 0.99 0.52
CA PRO A 547 22.02 0.48 1.44
C PRO A 547 20.58 0.66 0.97
N PHE A 548 20.32 1.56 0.02
CA PHE A 548 18.98 1.70 -0.55
C PHE A 548 18.68 0.49 -1.43
N HIS A 549 17.82 -0.41 -0.96
CA HIS A 549 17.39 -1.62 -1.68
C HIS A 549 16.43 -1.35 -2.84
N ALA A 550 16.40 -0.13 -3.35
CA ALA A 550 15.61 0.22 -4.53
C ALA A 550 16.43 -0.06 -5.80
N ASP A 551 15.79 -0.65 -6.81
CA ASP A 551 16.35 -0.65 -8.15
C ASP A 551 16.35 0.80 -8.64
N PHE A 552 17.53 1.37 -8.86
CA PHE A 552 17.69 2.72 -9.41
C PHE A 552 17.53 2.72 -10.95
N ALA A 553 17.09 1.59 -11.52
CA ALA A 553 16.84 1.46 -12.95
C ALA A 553 15.40 1.90 -13.29
N ILE A 554 15.28 2.88 -14.16
CA ILE A 554 14.01 3.35 -14.71
C ILE A 554 13.92 2.90 -16.16
N LYS A 555 12.76 2.36 -16.51
CA LYS A 555 12.41 2.06 -17.88
C LYS A 555 11.87 3.34 -18.53
N GLU A 556 12.68 4.01 -19.30
CA GLU A 556 12.25 5.13 -20.13
C GLU A 556 11.77 4.63 -21.48
N ILE A 557 10.54 4.96 -21.81
CA ILE A 557 9.96 4.62 -23.11
C ILE A 557 10.12 5.86 -24.01
N SER A 558 11.00 5.77 -25.00
CA SER A 558 11.16 6.81 -26.01
C SER A 558 10.61 6.35 -27.36
N LEU A 559 9.98 7.27 -28.05
CA LEU A 559 9.55 7.06 -29.42
C LEU A 559 10.70 7.40 -30.38
N ASP A 560 11.26 6.40 -31.06
CA ASP A 560 12.24 6.65 -32.12
C ASP A 560 11.50 7.03 -33.41
N LEU A 561 11.52 8.31 -33.70
CA LEU A 561 10.89 8.90 -34.87
C LEU A 561 11.81 8.88 -36.12
N LYS A 562 12.98 8.23 -36.10
CA LYS A 562 13.90 8.22 -37.24
C LYS A 562 13.26 7.62 -38.47
N LYS A 563 12.60 6.47 -38.31
CA LYS A 563 11.89 5.81 -39.43
C LYS A 563 10.75 6.67 -39.98
N THR A 564 9.98 7.30 -39.05
CA THR A 564 8.89 8.21 -39.41
C THR A 564 9.42 9.44 -40.14
N ARG A 565 10.53 10.02 -39.67
CA ARG A 565 11.20 11.16 -40.34
C ARG A 565 11.75 10.78 -41.68
N ASP A 566 12.43 9.65 -41.80
CA ASP A 566 13.03 9.19 -43.08
C ASP A 566 11.95 8.83 -44.11
N ALA A 567 10.84 8.24 -43.66
CA ALA A 567 9.66 8.00 -44.50
C ALA A 567 9.00 9.34 -44.92
N ALA A 568 8.88 10.32 -44.00
CA ALA A 568 8.38 11.65 -44.34
C ALA A 568 9.29 12.39 -45.31
N PHE A 569 10.62 12.29 -45.19
CA PHE A 569 11.58 12.86 -46.13
C PHE A 569 11.46 12.22 -47.53
N LYS A 570 11.16 10.91 -47.64
CA LYS A 570 10.90 10.26 -48.94
C LYS A 570 9.64 10.83 -49.61
N ILE A 571 8.60 11.16 -48.81
CA ILE A 571 7.36 11.77 -49.33
C ILE A 571 7.61 13.21 -49.82
N LEU A 572 8.38 13.98 -49.01
CA LEU A 572 8.66 15.39 -49.30
C LEU A 572 9.71 15.60 -50.43
N ASN A 573 10.33 14.53 -50.95
CA ASN A 573 11.32 14.65 -52.00
C ASN A 573 10.63 14.97 -53.34
N PRO A 574 11.00 16.09 -54.02
CA PRO A 574 10.38 16.52 -55.29
C PRO A 574 10.42 15.48 -56.39
N LYS A 575 11.35 14.52 -56.34
CA LYS A 575 11.47 13.42 -57.30
C LYS A 575 10.47 12.28 -57.07
N ALA A 576 9.75 12.25 -55.95
CA ALA A 576 8.79 11.20 -55.59
C ALA A 576 7.35 11.53 -56.00
N VAL A 577 7.07 12.76 -56.46
CA VAL A 577 5.72 13.26 -56.83
C VAL A 577 4.98 12.40 -57.87
N PRO A 578 5.63 11.76 -58.89
CA PRO A 578 4.90 10.93 -59.84
C PRO A 578 4.32 9.63 -59.25
N ASN A 579 4.80 9.17 -58.09
CA ASN A 579 4.42 7.89 -57.50
C ASN A 579 3.32 8.01 -56.43
N PHE A 580 2.87 9.23 -56.11
CA PHE A 580 1.85 9.49 -55.07
C PHE A 580 0.49 8.85 -55.38
N PHE A 581 0.13 8.73 -56.65
CA PHE A 581 -1.20 8.29 -57.08
C PHE A 581 -1.23 6.89 -57.70
N ARG A 582 -0.14 6.15 -57.72
CA ARG A 582 -0.12 4.78 -58.24
C ARG A 582 -0.30 3.76 -57.12
N LEU A 583 -1.33 2.93 -57.20
CA LEU A 583 -1.63 1.79 -56.33
C LEU A 583 -0.65 0.60 -56.51
N ASN A 584 0.65 0.86 -56.67
CA ASN A 584 1.66 -0.17 -56.73
C ASN A 584 2.39 -0.30 -55.40
N SER A 585 3.06 -1.44 -55.17
CA SER A 585 3.86 -1.76 -53.98
C SER A 585 4.95 -0.73 -53.60
N HIS A 586 5.19 0.28 -54.41
CA HIS A 586 6.14 1.39 -54.21
C HIS A 586 5.45 2.74 -53.97
N ASN A 587 4.20 2.75 -53.49
CA ASN A 587 3.53 3.99 -53.13
C ASN A 587 4.13 4.57 -51.87
N ALA A 588 4.67 5.80 -51.93
CA ALA A 588 5.32 6.48 -50.82
C ALA A 588 4.40 6.67 -49.61
N ILE A 589 3.08 6.84 -49.82
CA ILE A 589 2.08 6.94 -48.75
C ILE A 589 1.89 5.57 -48.09
N LEU A 590 1.80 4.51 -48.87
CA LEU A 590 1.65 3.15 -48.34
C LEU A 590 2.93 2.73 -47.57
N GLU A 591 4.10 3.08 -48.06
CA GLU A 591 5.39 2.86 -47.40
C GLU A 591 5.47 3.67 -46.10
N PHE A 592 4.98 4.92 -46.07
CA PHE A 592 4.88 5.71 -44.85
C PHE A 592 3.94 5.09 -43.83
N LEU A 593 2.76 4.62 -44.24
CA LEU A 593 1.80 3.98 -43.34
C LEU A 593 2.30 2.63 -42.80
N LEU A 594 3.06 1.87 -43.61
CA LEU A 594 3.58 0.56 -43.21
C LEU A 594 4.91 0.62 -42.48
N GLN A 595 5.81 1.55 -42.86
CA GLN A 595 7.17 1.63 -42.31
C GLN A 595 7.41 2.89 -41.46
N GLY A 596 6.54 3.88 -41.56
CA GLY A 596 6.64 5.15 -40.83
C GLY A 596 6.16 5.10 -39.39
N THR A 597 5.76 3.94 -38.86
CA THR A 597 5.38 3.79 -37.48
C THR A 597 6.56 4.04 -36.55
N PRO A 598 6.40 4.89 -35.50
CA PRO A 598 7.45 5.12 -34.54
C PRO A 598 7.80 3.82 -33.81
N GLU A 599 9.07 3.54 -33.69
CA GLU A 599 9.54 2.43 -32.84
C GLU A 599 9.57 2.85 -31.39
N ILE A 600 8.99 2.02 -30.55
CA ILE A 600 9.10 2.16 -29.09
C ILE A 600 10.47 1.59 -28.70
N LYS A 601 11.38 2.48 -28.25
CA LYS A 601 12.65 2.06 -27.66
C LYS A 601 12.55 2.16 -26.16
N GLU A 602 12.82 1.04 -25.51
CA GLU A 602 12.94 0.98 -24.07
C GLU A 602 14.39 1.19 -23.68
N HIS A 603 14.66 2.29 -22.98
CA HIS A 603 15.95 2.57 -22.37
C HIS A 603 15.86 2.34 -20.88
N TYR A 604 16.77 1.53 -20.35
CA TYR A 604 16.94 1.39 -18.91
C TYR A 604 18.01 2.37 -18.46
N ILE A 605 17.59 3.41 -17.76
CA ILE A 605 18.48 4.38 -17.12
C ILE A 605 18.68 3.95 -15.67
N ASP A 606 19.91 3.65 -15.31
CA ASP A 606 20.30 3.24 -13.97
C ASP A 606 21.29 4.27 -13.41
N SER A 607 20.83 5.03 -12.43
CA SER A 607 21.62 6.11 -11.82
C SER A 607 22.82 5.58 -11.01
N LYS A 608 22.78 4.35 -10.50
CA LYS A 608 23.97 3.71 -9.90
C LYS A 608 25.03 3.48 -10.97
N LYS A 609 24.64 2.97 -12.13
CA LYS A 609 25.57 2.80 -13.27
C LYS A 609 26.10 4.13 -13.79
N ASP A 610 25.32 5.20 -13.69
CA ASP A 610 25.80 6.54 -14.06
C ASP A 610 26.87 7.03 -13.09
N VAL A 611 26.68 6.86 -11.79
CA VAL A 611 27.73 7.14 -10.78
C VAL A 611 29.00 6.32 -11.07
N ASP A 612 28.84 5.01 -11.31
CA ASP A 612 29.97 4.12 -11.63
C ASP A 612 30.66 4.52 -12.95
N ARG A 613 29.92 4.93 -13.96
CA ARG A 613 30.46 5.41 -15.24
C ARG A 613 31.29 6.68 -15.06
N HIS A 614 30.76 7.68 -14.32
CA HIS A 614 31.49 8.89 -14.02
C HIS A 614 32.72 8.63 -13.16
N LEU A 615 32.61 7.75 -12.17
CA LEU A 615 33.73 7.33 -11.34
C LEU A 615 34.81 6.66 -12.19
N LYS A 616 34.44 5.70 -13.04
CA LYS A 616 35.36 5.00 -13.94
C LYS A 616 36.08 5.99 -14.88
N SER A 617 35.31 6.87 -15.53
CA SER A 617 35.87 7.89 -16.44
C SER A 617 36.81 8.83 -15.70
N SER A 618 36.49 9.26 -14.48
CA SER A 618 37.36 10.12 -13.67
C SER A 618 38.63 9.42 -13.25
N CYS A 619 38.55 8.13 -12.87
CA CYS A 619 39.72 7.32 -12.56
C CYS A 619 40.62 7.12 -13.79
N GLU A 620 40.03 6.83 -14.95
CA GLU A 620 40.77 6.67 -16.21
C GLU A 620 41.49 7.95 -16.61
N GLN A 621 40.82 9.10 -16.52
CA GLN A 621 41.40 10.42 -16.77
C GLN A 621 42.57 10.70 -15.81
N PHE A 622 42.40 10.41 -14.52
CA PHE A 622 43.46 10.57 -13.54
C PHE A 622 44.66 9.68 -13.89
N ILE A 623 44.43 8.41 -14.19
CA ILE A 623 45.50 7.45 -14.56
C ILE A 623 46.26 7.92 -15.79
N GLN A 624 45.53 8.28 -16.86
CA GLN A 624 46.16 8.76 -18.11
C GLN A 624 46.99 10.01 -17.86
N GLN A 625 46.48 10.95 -17.09
CA GLN A 625 47.10 12.21 -16.85
C GLN A 625 48.34 12.10 -15.94
N GLN A 626 48.27 11.24 -14.89
CA GLN A 626 49.44 10.95 -14.07
C GLN A 626 50.52 10.21 -14.88
N THR A 627 50.14 9.27 -15.69
CA THR A 627 51.06 8.56 -16.59
C THR A 627 51.72 9.52 -17.53
N HIS A 628 50.96 10.41 -18.20
CA HIS A 628 51.53 11.43 -19.12
C HIS A 628 52.44 12.42 -18.39
N MET A 629 52.09 12.84 -17.19
CA MET A 629 52.93 13.72 -16.37
C MET A 629 54.26 13.07 -16.02
N PHE A 630 54.25 11.77 -15.69
CA PHE A 630 55.48 11.07 -15.27
C PHE A 630 56.37 10.65 -16.45
N VAL A 631 55.80 10.11 -17.51
CA VAL A 631 56.53 9.50 -18.62
C VAL A 631 56.15 9.99 -20.01
N GLY A 632 55.37 11.04 -20.13
CA GLY A 632 54.85 11.56 -21.43
C GLY A 632 55.98 11.88 -22.42
N ASN A 633 57.08 12.47 -21.96
CA ASN A 633 58.21 12.75 -22.82
C ASN A 633 58.85 11.47 -23.39
N LEU A 634 58.89 10.39 -22.59
CA LEU A 634 59.35 9.09 -23.07
C LEU A 634 58.33 8.40 -23.99
N GLU A 635 57.08 8.53 -23.73
CA GLU A 635 56.02 8.04 -24.63
C GLU A 635 56.04 8.71 -25.97
N GLU A 636 56.19 10.04 -26.02
CA GLU A 636 56.37 10.76 -27.26
C GLU A 636 57.62 10.33 -28.04
N PHE A 637 58.73 10.10 -27.33
CA PHE A 637 59.95 9.59 -27.93
C PHE A 637 59.70 8.18 -28.52
N LEU A 638 59.11 7.25 -27.75
CA LEU A 638 58.81 5.90 -28.20
C LEU A 638 57.81 5.88 -29.35
N THR A 639 56.85 6.80 -29.39
CA THR A 639 55.87 6.95 -30.47
C THR A 639 56.54 7.39 -31.78
N LYS A 640 57.51 8.33 -31.69
CA LYS A 640 58.31 8.77 -32.85
C LYS A 640 59.15 7.60 -33.40
N VAL A 641 59.71 6.79 -32.49
CA VAL A 641 60.47 5.57 -32.85
C VAL A 641 59.57 4.53 -33.55
N ALA A 642 58.36 4.26 -32.99
CA ALA A 642 57.41 3.36 -33.57
C ALA A 642 56.97 3.80 -34.99
N ALA A 643 56.70 5.08 -35.15
CA ALA A 643 56.32 5.66 -36.44
C ALA A 643 57.42 5.47 -37.50
N LEU A 644 58.71 5.65 -37.10
CA LEU A 644 59.83 5.38 -38.02
C LEU A 644 59.97 3.88 -38.36
N LYS A 645 59.82 2.98 -37.38
CA LYS A 645 59.86 1.52 -37.64
C LYS A 645 58.73 1.07 -38.56
N THR A 646 57.53 1.62 -38.44
CA THR A 646 56.42 1.30 -39.35
C THR A 646 56.65 1.81 -40.77
N MET A 647 57.21 3.03 -40.93
CA MET A 647 57.58 3.55 -42.26
C MET A 647 58.67 2.73 -42.93
N ALA A 648 59.59 2.16 -42.19
CA ALA A 648 60.65 1.29 -42.72
C ALA A 648 60.12 -0.09 -43.17
N VAL A 649 59.09 -0.62 -42.54
CA VAL A 649 58.43 -1.89 -42.91
C VAL A 649 57.57 -1.73 -44.18
N GLU A 650 57.01 -0.57 -44.45
CA GLU A 650 56.17 -0.30 -45.66
C GLU A 650 56.98 0.00 -46.92
N GLY A 651 58.32 -0.28 -46.95
CA GLY A 651 59.15 -0.16 -48.12
C GLY A 651 59.76 1.23 -48.36
N GLY A 652 59.76 2.08 -47.31
CA GLY A 652 60.48 3.36 -47.31
C GLY A 652 61.97 3.18 -47.17
N PRO A 653 62.77 4.26 -47.38
CA PRO A 653 64.23 4.22 -47.20
C PRO A 653 64.60 3.81 -45.80
N THR A 654 65.55 2.89 -45.65
CA THR A 654 66.13 2.49 -44.35
C THR A 654 66.83 3.66 -43.68
N TYR A 655 66.12 4.26 -42.72
CA TYR A 655 66.72 5.35 -41.91
C TYR A 655 67.47 4.72 -40.70
N ASN A 656 68.78 4.97 -40.61
CA ASN A 656 69.53 4.68 -39.40
C ASN A 656 69.01 5.50 -38.26
N PHE A 657 68.47 4.82 -37.28
CA PHE A 657 67.82 5.40 -36.10
C PHE A 657 68.75 6.32 -35.32
N SER A 658 70.00 5.90 -35.10
CA SER A 658 71.03 6.65 -34.38
C SER A 658 71.48 7.93 -35.06
N GLN A 659 71.21 8.13 -36.35
CA GLN A 659 71.52 9.34 -37.11
C GLN A 659 70.47 10.46 -37.00
N GLN A 660 69.28 10.15 -36.42
CA GLN A 660 68.24 11.15 -36.26
C GLN A 660 68.64 12.21 -35.23
N PRO A 661 68.42 13.51 -35.48
CA PRO A 661 68.81 14.56 -34.53
C PRO A 661 68.19 14.44 -33.13
N TRP A 662 67.02 13.84 -33.05
CA TRP A 662 66.27 13.65 -31.80
C TRP A 662 66.58 12.28 -31.11
N ALA A 663 67.28 11.39 -31.79
CA ALA A 663 67.68 10.08 -31.29
C ALA A 663 69.19 10.02 -30.92
N GLN A 664 69.89 11.13 -30.87
CA GLN A 664 71.25 11.22 -30.38
C GLN A 664 71.33 10.88 -28.90
N THR A 665 72.40 10.16 -28.48
CA THR A 665 72.62 9.69 -27.10
C THR A 665 72.46 10.77 -26.03
N ALA A 666 73.01 12.01 -26.32
CA ALA A 666 72.87 13.15 -25.42
C ALA A 666 71.41 13.63 -25.27
N LYS A 667 70.61 13.58 -26.36
CA LYS A 667 69.18 13.97 -26.31
C LYS A 667 68.35 12.96 -25.57
N ILE A 668 68.63 11.67 -25.75
CA ILE A 668 67.94 10.61 -25.00
C ILE A 668 68.25 10.73 -23.53
N ASN A 669 69.54 10.93 -23.17
CA ASN A 669 69.95 11.19 -21.80
C ASN A 669 69.16 12.38 -21.18
N ASP A 670 69.06 13.50 -21.91
CA ASP A 670 68.31 14.67 -21.45
C ASP A 670 66.83 14.32 -21.15
N ILE A 671 66.16 13.56 -22.04
CA ILE A 671 64.78 13.12 -21.87
C ILE A 671 64.63 12.15 -20.68
N VAL A 672 65.52 11.17 -20.59
CA VAL A 672 65.51 10.17 -19.51
C VAL A 672 65.78 10.83 -18.15
N MET A 673 66.77 11.70 -18.05
CA MET A 673 67.12 12.39 -16.80
C MET A 673 66.04 13.40 -16.39
N ALA A 674 65.41 14.08 -17.37
CA ALA A 674 64.26 14.94 -17.11
C ALA A 674 63.08 14.15 -16.56
N THR A 675 62.76 13.00 -17.19
CA THR A 675 61.68 12.10 -16.74
C THR A 675 61.94 11.52 -15.35
N TYR A 676 63.19 11.08 -15.09
CA TYR A 676 63.55 10.55 -13.78
C TYR A 676 63.48 11.62 -12.68
N ARG A 677 63.89 12.86 -13.00
CA ARG A 677 63.76 13.99 -12.10
C ARG A 677 62.27 14.30 -11.78
N VAL A 678 61.39 14.31 -12.81
CA VAL A 678 59.94 14.49 -12.64
C VAL A 678 59.40 13.39 -11.74
N LEU A 679 59.71 12.14 -12.00
CA LEU A 679 59.30 11.02 -11.17
C LEU A 679 59.73 11.22 -9.69
N LYS A 680 61.01 11.51 -9.45
CA LYS A 680 61.56 11.72 -8.11
C LYS A 680 60.91 12.86 -7.34
N THR A 681 60.51 13.95 -8.03
CA THR A 681 59.97 15.15 -7.40
C THR A 681 58.44 15.14 -7.30
N LYS A 682 57.74 14.64 -8.32
CA LYS A 682 56.29 14.70 -8.39
C LYS A 682 55.56 13.49 -7.81
N LEU A 683 56.20 12.29 -7.87
CA LEU A 683 55.59 11.06 -7.36
C LEU A 683 55.25 11.15 -5.86
N PRO A 684 56.16 11.59 -4.96
CA PRO A 684 55.82 11.73 -3.55
C PRO A 684 54.63 12.66 -3.30
N ILE A 685 54.53 13.75 -4.06
CA ILE A 685 53.43 14.70 -3.96
C ILE A 685 52.14 14.08 -4.39
N THR A 686 52.13 13.34 -5.50
CA THR A 686 50.96 12.61 -5.96
C THR A 686 50.46 11.55 -4.95
N LEU A 687 51.40 10.79 -4.35
CA LEU A 687 51.09 9.82 -3.33
C LEU A 687 50.52 10.45 -2.05
N GLN A 688 51.10 11.58 -1.63
CA GLN A 688 50.58 12.34 -0.50
C GLN A 688 49.16 12.84 -0.78
N SER A 689 48.90 13.38 -1.99
CA SER A 689 47.55 13.82 -2.38
C SER A 689 46.57 12.64 -2.40
N LEU A 690 46.98 11.47 -2.92
CA LEU A 690 46.14 10.25 -2.89
C LEU A 690 45.77 9.87 -1.45
N SER A 691 46.75 9.82 -0.54
CA SER A 691 46.51 9.49 0.87
C SER A 691 45.62 10.50 1.59
N LEU A 692 45.73 11.78 1.23
CA LEU A 692 44.88 12.84 1.80
C LEU A 692 43.42 12.77 1.36
N TYR A 693 43.17 12.47 0.09
CA TYR A 693 41.81 12.42 -0.47
C TYR A 693 41.12 11.08 -0.28
N LEU A 694 41.87 9.96 -0.28
CA LEU A 694 41.30 8.61 -0.20
C LEU A 694 41.57 8.01 1.18
N ALA A 695 40.49 7.77 1.91
CA ALA A 695 40.56 7.28 3.28
C ALA A 695 41.04 5.83 3.41
N ASN A 696 40.94 5.03 2.34
CA ASN A 696 41.28 3.61 2.31
C ASN A 696 42.51 3.36 1.48
N LYS A 697 43.52 2.75 2.12
CA LYS A 697 44.78 2.36 1.45
C LYS A 697 44.59 1.40 0.29
N ASP A 698 43.56 0.54 0.34
CA ASP A 698 43.23 -0.34 -0.78
C ASP A 698 42.79 0.45 -2.01
N THR A 699 41.98 1.50 -1.79
CA THR A 699 41.53 2.37 -2.86
C THR A 699 42.68 3.19 -3.46
N GLU A 700 43.61 3.70 -2.62
CA GLU A 700 44.83 4.34 -3.09
C GLU A 700 45.66 3.38 -3.97
N PHE A 701 45.85 2.15 -3.50
CA PHE A 701 46.60 1.13 -4.22
C PHE A 701 45.93 0.78 -5.56
N ILE A 702 44.61 0.57 -5.56
CA ILE A 702 43.83 0.22 -6.76
C ILE A 702 43.93 1.33 -7.80
N LEU A 703 43.84 2.60 -7.40
CA LEU A 703 43.88 3.76 -8.31
C LEU A 703 45.33 3.99 -8.83
N PHE A 704 46.34 3.80 -8.00
CA PHE A 704 47.73 4.04 -8.38
C PHE A 704 48.39 2.85 -9.14
N LYS A 705 47.93 1.63 -8.94
CA LYS A 705 48.50 0.42 -9.59
C LYS A 705 48.56 0.53 -11.13
N PRO A 706 47.54 1.00 -11.85
CA PRO A 706 47.64 1.19 -13.31
C PRO A 706 48.72 2.22 -13.70
N VAL A 707 48.81 3.35 -12.97
CA VAL A 707 49.86 4.35 -13.20
C VAL A 707 51.23 3.74 -13.07
N ARG A 708 51.43 3.01 -11.97
CA ARG A 708 52.69 2.27 -11.73
C ARG A 708 53.04 1.31 -12.87
N ASN A 709 52.07 0.50 -13.27
CA ASN A 709 52.26 -0.46 -14.36
C ASN A 709 52.58 0.24 -15.68
N ASN A 710 51.91 1.34 -16.02
CA ASN A 710 52.17 2.12 -17.24
C ASN A 710 53.60 2.67 -17.22
N VAL A 711 54.03 3.28 -16.12
CA VAL A 711 55.40 3.79 -15.98
C VAL A 711 56.41 2.68 -16.15
N GLN A 712 56.20 1.51 -15.52
CA GLN A 712 57.08 0.35 -15.67
C GLN A 712 57.15 -0.11 -17.12
N GLN A 713 56.00 -0.21 -17.82
CA GLN A 713 55.94 -0.63 -19.22
C GLN A 713 56.70 0.32 -20.16
N VAL A 714 56.56 1.63 -19.93
CA VAL A 714 57.28 2.62 -20.72
C VAL A 714 58.79 2.46 -20.56
N PHE A 715 59.29 2.31 -19.32
CA PHE A 715 60.71 2.05 -19.08
C PHE A 715 61.20 0.71 -19.62
N GLN A 716 60.40 -0.36 -19.52
CA GLN A 716 60.71 -1.66 -20.12
C GLN A 716 60.87 -1.56 -21.65
N ARG A 717 59.90 -0.86 -22.32
CA ARG A 717 59.98 -0.62 -23.76
C ARG A 717 61.17 0.22 -24.14
N LEU A 718 61.51 1.23 -23.33
CA LEU A 718 62.71 2.05 -23.53
C LEU A 718 63.99 1.19 -23.41
N HIS A 719 64.07 0.37 -22.32
CA HIS A 719 65.26 -0.50 -22.14
C HIS A 719 65.44 -1.51 -23.29
N ALA A 720 64.35 -2.13 -23.75
CA ALA A 720 64.40 -3.05 -24.90
C ALA A 720 64.88 -2.32 -26.17
N LEU A 721 64.37 -1.13 -26.43
CA LEU A 721 64.79 -0.30 -27.55
C LEU A 721 66.27 0.10 -27.48
N LEU A 722 66.74 0.53 -26.31
CA LEU A 722 68.09 0.95 -26.11
C LEU A 722 69.08 -0.21 -26.29
N GLN A 723 68.73 -1.40 -25.83
CA GLN A 723 69.54 -2.62 -26.02
C GLN A 723 69.58 -3.07 -27.49
N GLU A 724 68.50 -2.85 -28.24
CA GLU A 724 68.40 -3.22 -29.66
C GLU A 724 69.20 -2.30 -30.58
N GLU A 725 69.17 -0.96 -30.32
CA GLU A 725 69.59 0.06 -31.27
C GLU A 725 70.93 0.75 -30.90
N TYR A 726 71.45 0.62 -29.66
CA TYR A 726 72.63 1.35 -29.20
C TYR A 726 73.75 0.44 -28.69
N SER A 727 75.00 0.90 -28.87
CA SER A 727 76.18 0.18 -28.39
C SER A 727 76.39 0.29 -26.88
N GLY A 728 77.24 -0.56 -26.29
CA GLY A 728 77.52 -0.52 -24.86
C GLY A 728 78.12 0.80 -24.36
N GLU A 729 78.86 1.55 -25.19
CA GLU A 729 79.39 2.84 -24.87
C GLU A 729 78.30 3.92 -24.90
N ASP A 730 77.40 3.84 -25.87
CA ASP A 730 76.24 4.72 -25.95
C ASP A 730 75.29 4.55 -24.77
N LEU A 731 75.09 3.31 -24.29
CA LEU A 731 74.29 3.02 -23.13
C LEU A 731 74.83 3.66 -21.83
N GLN A 732 76.15 3.76 -21.70
CA GLN A 732 76.77 4.46 -20.61
C GLN A 732 76.52 5.97 -20.65
N ILE A 733 76.51 6.54 -21.84
CA ILE A 733 76.21 7.98 -22.04
C ILE A 733 74.75 8.30 -21.77
N ILE A 734 73.83 7.40 -22.19
CA ILE A 734 72.38 7.56 -21.96
C ILE A 734 72.06 7.42 -20.47
N ALA A 735 72.81 6.58 -19.72
CA ALA A 735 72.69 6.42 -18.28
C ALA A 735 71.21 6.17 -17.80
N CYS A 736 70.50 5.28 -18.53
CA CYS A 736 69.10 4.96 -18.18
C CYS A 736 68.99 4.27 -16.81
N PRO A 737 68.13 4.70 -15.88
CA PRO A 737 67.95 4.06 -14.58
C PRO A 737 67.52 2.59 -14.73
N SER A 738 68.07 1.71 -13.94
CA SER A 738 67.68 0.27 -13.97
C SER A 738 66.21 0.04 -13.58
N MET A 739 65.63 -1.05 -14.05
CA MET A 739 64.25 -1.40 -13.67
C MET A 739 64.08 -1.58 -12.16
N GLU A 740 65.15 -2.02 -11.45
CA GLU A 740 65.17 -2.13 -10.00
C GLU A 740 65.05 -0.75 -9.33
N GLN A 741 65.82 0.24 -9.83
CA GLN A 741 65.75 1.62 -9.34
C GLN A 741 64.36 2.23 -9.57
N ILE A 742 63.76 1.97 -10.75
CA ILE A 742 62.37 2.45 -11.05
C ILE A 742 61.39 1.74 -10.13
N ASN A 743 61.50 0.43 -9.94
CA ASN A 743 60.63 -0.35 -9.06
C ASN A 743 60.74 0.12 -7.60
N LEU A 744 61.96 0.40 -7.13
CA LEU A 744 62.19 0.92 -5.79
C LEU A 744 61.53 2.31 -5.61
N LEU A 745 61.67 3.16 -6.61
CA LEU A 745 61.03 4.49 -6.58
C LEU A 745 59.49 4.40 -6.56
N LEU A 746 58.93 3.46 -7.35
CA LEU A 746 57.49 3.21 -7.44
C LEU A 746 56.94 2.34 -6.30
N SER A 747 57.78 1.76 -5.45
CA SER A 747 57.33 1.01 -4.27
C SER A 747 56.80 1.99 -3.23
N VAL A 748 55.49 1.97 -3.07
CA VAL A 748 54.78 2.69 -1.99
C VAL A 748 55.13 1.97 -0.68
N LYS A 749 55.71 2.65 0.28
CA LYS A 749 55.82 2.18 1.66
C LYS A 749 54.52 2.42 2.43
#